data_df09bb499af637f5b118c6b78dde8a37
#
_entry.id   df09bb499af637f5b118c6b78dde8a37
#
_cell.length_a   1.000
_cell.length_b   1.000
_cell.length_c   1.000
_cell.angle_alpha   90.00
_cell.angle_beta   90.00
_cell.angle_gamma   90.00
#
_symmetry.space_group_name_H-M   'P 1'
#
loop_
_entity.id
_entity.type
_entity.pdbx_description
1 polymer ?
#
loop_
_entity_poly.entity_id
_entity_poly.type
_entity_poly.pdbx_seq_one_letter_code
_entity_poly.pdbx_strand_id
1 'polypeptide(L)'
;MKSPPLSRAGKYLFKKRCRVSYCSHAARIYLRRGIVVEEHRHRAGWPKWIILAASAASFAPLAGAQTVSGTGDVQPGPVASPDWVVGGDLIVGDAAAGTLTISNGGSVRNDWAFIGNLNGGVGTLTLTGVDGSGNASRWTSLGPVYIGADPGSDGTLRILNGGVAQSESGTLGASAGSVGTVVVSGPGSNWNLNTVNAFLIGSDGKGTLQIDNGGAVRSGQGVIGWNAGSEGHVTVSGSASAWNPFNNIYVGFNGTGELLVQDGATVHTEATTSPGAPASIYIGQNAGGAGTVTVSSTTGAISTLSASDRINVGWAGTGALTVAKGGLAIAATDTWVAIDGTSTGTLNLNGDASGRGVLETGSVIKGAGNVNVNLDGGILRANRDEANFLNGFATQAVAAGGAWFDTNGREVGVSTAFSGTSVFNKLGAGRLTLSGNSAAFTGNTEVQAGTLQVDGVLGGPVAVLAGARLTGTGRVGATTNKGTIAPGPRSGFGALTIAGDYAAQGGNLEIRTRLGGDDSPTDKLVITGATTGSTPVTVTNIGGAGAQTQRGIQVVQVNGLSAGQFNLANGDYVIGGRPALVAGAYGYVLQQDSGDGSWYLRSALTDPGSPQTGGGSPPATPGPLYQPGVPVYEAYANTLMQLSKLPTLRQRVGDRRYDPQGAGRNGAWARMEGSTSRLDPAVSTTGQRQDIDDWKMQIGVDRILAGQQDGSRLVGGLALHYGISDTRVSSVYGNGSIDTTRYGLTPTLTWYGSDGVYVDAQAQATWFDSDLKSRLAGKLKDGGKASSYGFGIEAGKAYGLREGLALVPQAQVTYVSTRFDRFNDRFGARVESDKGDSLQGRFGVALDYRSNGQGAGVDRQSNVYGVLNLKHEFLDGSRIQVADVPIVSRMSRTWGNLGVGADYAWAKRYAVYGQVDADADFSGSYVVTGTVGFRMTF
;
A
#
# COMPACT_ATOMS: atom_id res chain seq x y z
N MET A 1 33.36 32.41 -0.68
CA MET A 1 34.18 32.71 0.50
C MET A 1 33.86 31.71 1.59
N LYS A 2 34.88 30.94 1.93
CA LYS A 2 35.11 30.19 3.18
C LYS A 2 34.21 29.01 3.54
N SER A 3 34.72 27.85 3.22
CA SER A 3 34.54 26.54 3.94
C SER A 3 35.62 26.47 5.09
N PRO A 4 35.76 25.30 5.77
CA PRO A 4 35.09 24.78 6.96
C PRO A 4 36.06 24.77 8.20
N PRO A 5 35.90 23.96 9.27
CA PRO A 5 36.51 22.63 9.37
C PRO A 5 35.83 21.58 10.28
N LEU A 6 35.99 20.33 9.91
CA LEU A 6 36.33 19.06 10.57
C LEU A 6 36.66 19.04 12.10
N SER A 7 36.17 18.02 12.83
CA SER A 7 36.98 16.98 13.50
C SER A 7 36.12 16.01 14.33
N ARG A 8 36.32 14.71 14.10
CA ARG A 8 36.88 13.60 14.92
C ARG A 8 35.94 13.08 16.02
N ALA A 9 35.55 11.90 15.91
CA ALA A 9 36.13 10.53 16.09
C ALA A 9 35.83 9.93 17.47
N GLY A 10 35.38 8.71 17.51
CA GLY A 10 35.21 7.90 18.71
C GLY A 10 34.61 6.50 18.42
N LYS A 11 35.50 5.55 18.18
CA LYS A 11 35.30 4.12 18.06
C LYS A 11 34.65 3.51 19.32
N TYR A 12 33.85 2.46 19.20
CA TYR A 12 34.12 1.20 19.90
C TYR A 12 33.46 0.00 19.19
N LEU A 13 34.28 -0.99 18.93
CA LEU A 13 33.99 -2.35 18.48
C LEU A 13 33.22 -3.15 19.53
N PHE A 14 32.37 -4.10 19.13
CA PHE A 14 32.45 -5.47 19.64
C PHE A 14 31.97 -6.49 18.60
N LYS A 15 32.87 -7.44 18.33
CA LYS A 15 32.73 -8.66 17.54
C LYS A 15 31.92 -9.72 18.31
N LYS A 16 31.18 -10.58 17.55
CA LYS A 16 31.12 -12.06 17.64
C LYS A 16 30.25 -12.55 16.48
N ARG A 17 30.77 -13.16 15.53
CA ARG A 17 31.25 -14.50 15.12
C ARG A 17 30.28 -15.65 15.39
N CYS A 18 30.06 -16.37 14.24
CA CYS A 18 29.86 -17.80 14.02
C CYS A 18 28.41 -18.29 14.11
N ARG A 19 27.91 -19.19 13.24
CA ARG A 19 28.52 -20.20 12.37
C ARG A 19 27.49 -20.68 11.35
N VAL A 20 27.96 -21.02 10.18
CA VAL A 20 27.33 -21.85 9.17
C VAL A 20 27.08 -23.25 9.74
N SER A 21 25.92 -23.86 9.45
CA SER A 21 25.81 -25.31 9.37
C SER A 21 24.73 -25.74 8.41
N TYR A 22 25.13 -26.48 7.40
CA TYR A 22 24.34 -27.32 6.51
C TYR A 22 23.58 -28.39 7.33
N CYS A 23 22.33 -28.67 6.93
CA CYS A 23 21.84 -30.04 6.89
C CYS A 23 20.61 -30.16 6.00
N SER A 24 20.76 -30.93 4.96
CA SER A 24 19.74 -31.57 4.14
C SER A 24 18.95 -32.62 4.96
N HIS A 25 17.64 -32.78 4.67
CA HIS A 25 16.92 -34.07 4.67
C HIS A 25 15.53 -33.78 4.08
N ALA A 26 15.28 -34.19 2.86
CA ALA A 26 14.64 -35.45 2.47
C ALA A 26 13.22 -35.72 3.02
N ALA A 27 12.34 -35.69 2.04
CA ALA A 27 10.99 -36.15 1.90
C ALA A 27 10.47 -37.28 2.82
N ARG A 28 9.16 -37.24 3.08
CA ARG A 28 8.29 -38.41 2.99
C ARG A 28 6.82 -38.06 2.82
N ILE A 29 6.29 -38.66 1.78
CA ILE A 29 4.89 -38.80 1.35
C ILE A 29 4.11 -39.64 2.36
N TYR A 30 2.84 -39.31 2.59
CA TYR A 30 1.83 -40.24 3.05
C TYR A 30 0.58 -40.19 2.18
N LEU A 31 0.38 -41.30 1.46
CA LEU A 31 -0.86 -41.74 0.82
C LEU A 31 -1.78 -42.43 1.86
N ARG A 32 -3.09 -42.18 1.80
CA ARG A 32 -4.18 -43.13 2.14
C ARG A 32 -5.38 -42.80 1.28
N ARG A 33 -5.71 -43.62 0.30
CA ARG A 33 -6.58 -44.82 0.20
C ARG A 33 -8.06 -44.52 0.42
N GLY A 34 -8.81 -44.79 -0.60
CA GLY A 34 -10.24 -45.16 -0.61
C GLY A 34 -10.58 -45.92 -1.88
N ILE A 35 -10.76 -47.20 -1.70
CA ILE A 35 -11.08 -48.22 -2.69
C ILE A 35 -12.60 -48.34 -2.77
N VAL A 36 -13.19 -48.41 -3.98
CA VAL A 36 -14.44 -49.16 -4.24
C VAL A 36 -14.24 -50.02 -5.48
N VAL A 37 -14.50 -51.30 -5.33
CA VAL A 37 -14.44 -52.40 -6.29
C VAL A 37 -15.80 -52.59 -6.89
N GLU A 38 -15.89 -52.84 -8.20
CA GLU A 38 -16.95 -53.70 -8.74
C GLU A 38 -16.42 -54.58 -9.88
N GLU A 39 -16.64 -55.89 -9.71
CA GLU A 39 -16.30 -57.00 -10.56
C GLU A 39 -17.28 -57.12 -11.75
N HIS A 40 -16.80 -57.52 -12.91
CA HIS A 40 -17.48 -58.52 -13.72
C HIS A 40 -16.51 -59.32 -14.57
N ARG A 41 -16.64 -60.65 -14.40
CA ARG A 41 -15.96 -61.74 -15.09
C ARG A 41 -16.44 -61.89 -16.53
N HIS A 42 -15.58 -62.28 -17.48
CA HIS A 42 -15.77 -63.49 -18.24
C HIS A 42 -14.48 -63.99 -18.92
N ARG A 43 -14.39 -65.31 -18.99
CA ARG A 43 -13.37 -66.28 -19.34
C ARG A 43 -12.88 -66.26 -20.79
N ALA A 44 -11.64 -66.77 -20.90
CA ALA A 44 -11.15 -67.85 -21.76
C ALA A 44 -10.03 -67.54 -22.75
N GLY A 45 -8.98 -68.35 -22.66
CA GLY A 45 -8.24 -68.78 -23.82
C GLY A 45 -6.74 -68.48 -23.82
N TRP A 46 -5.90 -69.35 -23.22
CA TRP A 46 -4.49 -69.43 -23.58
C TRP A 46 -4.24 -70.13 -24.90
N PRO A 47 -3.21 -69.77 -25.69
CA PRO A 47 -2.06 -70.64 -25.73
C PRO A 47 -0.70 -69.92 -25.69
N LYS A 48 0.24 -70.66 -25.12
CA LYS A 48 1.67 -70.41 -25.01
C LYS A 48 2.35 -70.11 -26.35
N TRP A 49 3.13 -69.03 -26.41
CA TRP A 49 4.23 -68.95 -27.36
C TRP A 49 5.51 -68.58 -26.65
N ILE A 50 6.51 -69.35 -26.98
CA ILE A 50 7.89 -69.42 -26.62
C ILE A 50 8.54 -68.01 -26.60
N ILE A 51 9.23 -67.69 -25.48
CA ILE A 51 10.17 -66.57 -25.42
C ILE A 51 11.46 -66.99 -26.12
N LEU A 52 11.65 -66.51 -27.32
CA LEU A 52 13.00 -66.47 -27.96
C LEU A 52 13.63 -65.13 -27.50
N ALA A 53 14.63 -65.24 -26.63
CA ALA A 53 15.48 -64.07 -26.34
C ALA A 53 16.31 -63.76 -27.62
N ALA A 54 15.84 -62.79 -28.38
CA ALA A 54 16.67 -62.16 -29.39
C ALA A 54 17.53 -61.14 -28.66
N SER A 55 18.78 -61.39 -28.50
CA SER A 55 19.83 -60.45 -28.21
C SER A 55 19.77 -59.37 -29.27
N ALA A 56 19.27 -58.17 -28.94
CA ALA A 56 19.46 -56.97 -29.75
C ALA A 56 20.93 -56.63 -29.72
N ALA A 57 21.69 -57.15 -30.63
CA ALA A 57 22.96 -56.57 -30.97
C ALA A 57 22.65 -55.14 -31.45
N SER A 58 23.04 -54.15 -30.68
CA SER A 58 23.11 -52.78 -31.10
C SER A 58 24.10 -52.74 -32.29
N PHE A 59 23.56 -52.70 -33.48
CA PHE A 59 24.37 -52.25 -34.63
C PHE A 59 24.64 -50.77 -34.35
N ALA A 60 25.86 -50.49 -33.78
CA ALA A 60 26.42 -49.20 -33.96
C ALA A 60 26.48 -48.96 -35.50
N PRO A 61 26.01 -47.84 -36.02
CA PRO A 61 26.24 -47.55 -37.44
C PRO A 61 27.73 -47.62 -37.67
N LEU A 62 28.15 -48.40 -38.65
CA LEU A 62 29.56 -48.39 -39.13
C LEU A 62 29.87 -46.89 -39.33
N ALA A 63 30.83 -46.36 -38.57
CA ALA A 63 31.38 -45.07 -38.84
C ALA A 63 31.87 -45.05 -40.25
N GLY A 64 31.16 -44.30 -41.12
CA GLY A 64 31.62 -44.14 -42.50
C GLY A 64 33.00 -43.53 -42.49
N ALA A 65 33.87 -43.95 -43.35
CA ALA A 65 35.22 -43.38 -43.52
C ALA A 65 35.04 -41.85 -43.79
N GLN A 66 35.90 -41.04 -43.19
CA GLN A 66 36.02 -39.62 -43.54
C GLN A 66 36.17 -39.45 -45.01
N THR A 67 35.37 -38.64 -45.67
CA THR A 67 35.42 -38.53 -47.16
C THR A 67 35.19 -37.08 -47.58
N VAL A 68 35.97 -36.75 -48.62
CA VAL A 68 35.75 -35.64 -49.54
C VAL A 68 35.58 -36.23 -50.92
N SER A 69 34.47 -35.94 -51.58
CA SER A 69 34.17 -36.50 -52.91
C SER A 69 33.58 -35.39 -53.79
N GLY A 70 34.08 -35.38 -55.07
CA GLY A 70 33.59 -34.44 -56.09
C GLY A 70 33.15 -35.18 -57.34
N THR A 71 32.10 -34.63 -57.99
CA THR A 71 31.64 -35.12 -59.30
C THR A 71 31.33 -33.93 -60.22
N GLY A 72 31.50 -34.07 -61.49
CA GLY A 72 31.28 -33.00 -62.47
C GLY A 72 32.37 -31.93 -62.45
N ASP A 73 31.92 -30.70 -62.60
CA ASP A 73 32.83 -29.55 -62.73
C ASP A 73 33.23 -29.04 -61.31
N VAL A 74 34.29 -29.59 -60.73
CA VAL A 74 34.94 -29.24 -59.50
C VAL A 74 36.41 -28.91 -59.70
N GLN A 75 36.82 -27.69 -59.42
CA GLN A 75 38.13 -27.16 -59.62
C GLN A 75 38.79 -26.68 -58.32
N PRO A 76 40.10 -26.81 -58.16
CA PRO A 76 41.02 -27.63 -59.06
C PRO A 76 40.82 -29.14 -58.81
N GLY A 77 41.00 -29.93 -59.89
CA GLY A 77 40.99 -31.39 -59.73
C GLY A 77 42.45 -31.96 -59.71
N PRO A 78 42.62 -33.18 -59.13
CA PRO A 78 41.65 -34.09 -58.53
C PRO A 78 41.34 -33.74 -57.09
N VAL A 79 40.07 -34.04 -56.57
CA VAL A 79 39.66 -33.92 -55.24
C VAL A 79 40.39 -34.85 -54.28
N ALA A 80 41.03 -34.35 -53.24
CA ALA A 80 41.73 -35.17 -52.26
C ALA A 80 40.82 -35.57 -51.13
N SER A 81 40.96 -36.74 -50.52
CA SER A 81 40.22 -37.27 -49.41
C SER A 81 41.15 -37.96 -48.42
N PRO A 82 40.88 -37.84 -47.04
CA PRO A 82 39.80 -37.19 -46.41
C PRO A 82 40.01 -35.68 -46.17
N ASP A 83 41.25 -35.21 -46.34
CA ASP A 83 41.63 -33.81 -46.11
C ASP A 83 42.12 -33.19 -47.43
N TRP A 84 41.42 -32.10 -47.83
CA TRP A 84 41.78 -31.43 -49.10
C TRP A 84 42.15 -29.97 -48.82
N VAL A 85 43.44 -29.67 -48.99
CA VAL A 85 43.98 -28.31 -49.04
C VAL A 85 44.08 -27.86 -50.48
N VAL A 86 43.15 -26.97 -50.86
CA VAL A 86 43.16 -26.36 -52.22
C VAL A 86 44.16 -25.21 -52.20
N GLY A 87 45.16 -25.22 -53.03
CA GLY A 87 46.20 -24.19 -53.04
C GLY A 87 45.78 -22.88 -53.74
N GLY A 88 44.50 -22.50 -53.67
CA GLY A 88 43.91 -21.35 -54.32
C GLY A 88 42.40 -21.40 -54.20
N ASP A 89 41.68 -20.96 -55.21
CA ASP A 89 40.20 -20.86 -55.19
C ASP A 89 39.58 -22.23 -55.43
N LEU A 90 38.45 -22.47 -54.66
CA LEU A 90 37.61 -23.64 -54.88
C LEU A 90 36.39 -23.25 -55.72
N ILE A 91 36.23 -23.93 -56.84
CA ILE A 91 35.09 -23.72 -57.76
C ILE A 91 34.28 -25.02 -57.84
N VAL A 92 33.00 -24.94 -57.57
CA VAL A 92 32.06 -26.06 -57.70
C VAL A 92 30.99 -25.65 -58.68
N GLY A 93 30.97 -26.21 -59.87
CA GLY A 93 30.11 -25.81 -60.99
C GLY A 93 30.59 -24.49 -61.64
N ASP A 94 31.68 -24.53 -62.39
CA ASP A 94 32.25 -23.35 -63.09
C ASP A 94 31.36 -22.92 -64.26
N ALA A 95 31.22 -23.68 -65.27
CA ALA A 95 30.38 -23.43 -66.43
C ALA A 95 29.39 -24.60 -66.69
N ALA A 96 29.45 -25.66 -65.90
CA ALA A 96 28.61 -26.84 -65.94
C ALA A 96 28.25 -27.33 -64.56
N ALA A 97 27.54 -28.45 -64.44
CA ALA A 97 27.15 -28.99 -63.14
C ALA A 97 28.32 -29.61 -62.37
N GLY A 98 28.61 -29.18 -61.19
CA GLY A 98 29.55 -29.69 -60.22
C GLY A 98 28.99 -29.95 -58.86
N THR A 99 29.40 -31.05 -58.20
CA THR A 99 29.00 -31.39 -56.86
C THR A 99 30.22 -31.76 -56.03
N LEU A 100 30.33 -31.16 -54.84
CA LEU A 100 31.31 -31.49 -53.80
C LEU A 100 30.63 -31.91 -52.50
N THR A 101 31.00 -33.04 -51.95
CA THR A 101 30.48 -33.54 -50.67
C THR A 101 31.62 -33.74 -49.68
N ILE A 102 31.51 -33.16 -48.51
CA ILE A 102 32.42 -33.31 -47.40
C ILE A 102 31.64 -34.02 -46.29
N SER A 103 32.05 -35.25 -45.92
CA SER A 103 31.25 -36.03 -44.98
C SER A 103 32.12 -36.81 -43.98
N ASN A 104 31.47 -37.24 -42.89
CA ASN A 104 32.03 -38.10 -41.84
C ASN A 104 33.39 -37.59 -41.28
N GLY A 105 33.49 -36.28 -41.03
CA GLY A 105 34.70 -35.65 -40.48
C GLY A 105 35.73 -35.24 -41.50
N GLY A 106 35.47 -35.37 -42.80
CA GLY A 106 36.40 -34.89 -43.87
C GLY A 106 36.57 -33.37 -43.80
N SER A 107 37.67 -32.85 -44.31
CA SER A 107 37.98 -31.43 -44.31
C SER A 107 38.39 -30.86 -45.67
N VAL A 108 37.93 -29.61 -45.93
CA VAL A 108 38.37 -28.86 -47.14
C VAL A 108 38.80 -27.47 -46.72
N ARG A 109 39.94 -26.99 -47.28
CA ARG A 109 40.40 -25.60 -47.01
C ARG A 109 40.84 -24.99 -48.35
N ASN A 110 40.38 -23.73 -48.60
CA ASN A 110 40.68 -22.99 -49.84
C ASN A 110 40.85 -21.50 -49.57
N ASP A 111 41.29 -20.72 -50.55
CA ASP A 111 41.34 -19.27 -50.43
C ASP A 111 39.93 -18.68 -50.66
N TRP A 112 39.48 -18.53 -51.91
CA TRP A 112 38.12 -18.09 -52.23
C TRP A 112 37.24 -19.27 -52.64
N ALA A 113 35.94 -19.13 -52.62
CA ALA A 113 35.07 -20.20 -53.11
C ALA A 113 33.90 -19.63 -53.95
N PHE A 114 33.66 -20.35 -55.05
CA PHE A 114 32.57 -20.09 -56.00
C PHE A 114 31.72 -21.38 -56.12
N ILE A 115 30.46 -21.29 -55.83
CA ILE A 115 29.49 -22.37 -55.93
C ILE A 115 28.44 -21.93 -56.96
N GLY A 116 28.48 -22.50 -58.20
CA GLY A 116 27.80 -21.94 -59.36
C GLY A 116 28.48 -20.63 -59.78
N ASN A 117 29.56 -20.73 -60.60
CA ASN A 117 30.40 -19.57 -60.86
C ASN A 117 29.96 -18.81 -62.13
N LEU A 118 30.17 -19.34 -63.30
CA LEU A 118 29.90 -18.69 -64.57
C LEU A 118 28.50 -18.99 -65.13
N ASN A 119 28.10 -18.29 -66.19
CA ASN A 119 26.80 -18.50 -66.82
C ASN A 119 26.59 -19.99 -67.22
N GLY A 120 25.49 -20.58 -66.69
CA GLY A 120 25.19 -22.02 -66.83
C GLY A 120 25.88 -22.94 -65.84
N GLY A 121 26.73 -22.38 -64.95
CA GLY A 121 27.37 -23.14 -63.87
C GLY A 121 26.33 -23.48 -62.78
N VAL A 122 26.24 -24.78 -62.48
CA VAL A 122 25.32 -25.25 -61.35
C VAL A 122 26.20 -25.93 -60.32
N GLY A 123 26.39 -25.31 -59.17
CA GLY A 123 27.25 -25.80 -58.10
C GLY A 123 26.51 -26.32 -56.92
N THR A 124 26.84 -27.49 -56.38
CA THR A 124 26.34 -27.94 -55.11
C THR A 124 27.46 -28.39 -54.18
N LEU A 125 27.60 -27.68 -52.99
CA LEU A 125 28.54 -28.09 -51.96
C LEU A 125 27.75 -28.57 -50.75
N THR A 126 28.01 -29.78 -50.25
CA THR A 126 27.35 -30.36 -49.11
C THR A 126 28.38 -30.73 -48.03
N LEU A 127 28.18 -30.16 -46.81
CA LEU A 127 28.84 -30.59 -45.59
C LEU A 127 27.87 -31.41 -44.76
N THR A 128 28.25 -32.60 -44.36
CA THR A 128 27.28 -33.40 -43.57
C THR A 128 28.00 -34.36 -42.63
N GLY A 129 27.41 -34.45 -41.42
CA GLY A 129 27.79 -35.47 -40.45
C GLY A 129 29.04 -35.18 -39.66
N VAL A 130 29.25 -36.10 -38.71
CA VAL A 130 30.41 -36.19 -37.83
C VAL A 130 31.04 -37.57 -38.00
N ASP A 131 32.33 -37.72 -37.73
CA ASP A 131 32.97 -39.02 -37.71
C ASP A 131 32.60 -39.83 -36.46
N GLY A 132 33.11 -41.07 -36.38
CA GLY A 132 32.86 -41.95 -35.23
C GLY A 132 33.44 -41.47 -33.91
N SER A 133 34.28 -40.43 -33.92
CA SER A 133 34.82 -39.73 -32.75
C SER A 133 34.11 -38.43 -32.43
N GLY A 134 33.08 -38.04 -33.21
CA GLY A 134 32.32 -36.82 -33.04
C GLY A 134 32.94 -35.58 -33.69
N ASN A 135 33.97 -35.73 -34.54
CA ASN A 135 34.55 -34.59 -35.27
C ASN A 135 33.67 -34.23 -36.46
N ALA A 136 33.31 -32.95 -36.55
CA ALA A 136 32.47 -32.42 -37.64
C ALA A 136 33.19 -32.46 -38.99
N SER A 137 32.41 -32.67 -40.03
CA SER A 137 32.85 -32.35 -41.41
C SER A 137 33.08 -30.85 -41.49
N ARG A 138 34.27 -30.44 -42.04
CA ARG A 138 34.68 -29.02 -41.96
C ARG A 138 35.01 -28.47 -43.35
N TRP A 139 34.55 -27.23 -43.55
CA TRP A 139 34.96 -26.44 -44.68
C TRP A 139 35.44 -25.07 -44.22
N THR A 140 36.63 -24.66 -44.65
CA THR A 140 37.23 -23.39 -44.33
C THR A 140 37.62 -22.65 -45.58
N SER A 141 36.93 -21.60 -45.96
CA SER A 141 37.32 -20.63 -46.93
C SER A 141 38.04 -19.45 -46.27
N LEU A 142 39.28 -19.15 -46.63
CA LEU A 142 40.02 -18.04 -46.01
C LEU A 142 39.48 -16.67 -46.41
N GLY A 143 38.88 -16.61 -47.60
CA GLY A 143 38.31 -15.45 -48.23
C GLY A 143 36.76 -15.54 -48.37
N PRO A 144 36.23 -14.68 -49.24
CA PRO A 144 34.80 -14.65 -49.56
C PRO A 144 34.29 -15.93 -50.21
N VAL A 145 33.00 -16.19 -50.00
CA VAL A 145 32.23 -17.29 -50.61
C VAL A 145 31.12 -16.68 -51.45
N TYR A 146 31.10 -17.00 -52.72
CA TYR A 146 30.07 -16.62 -53.66
C TYR A 146 29.22 -17.84 -54.03
N ILE A 147 27.90 -17.73 -53.86
CA ILE A 147 26.93 -18.78 -54.12
C ILE A 147 25.95 -18.25 -55.16
N GLY A 148 26.05 -18.70 -56.40
CA GLY A 148 25.50 -18.09 -57.63
C GLY A 148 26.24 -16.78 -57.92
N ALA A 149 27.41 -16.85 -58.60
CA ALA A 149 28.28 -15.70 -58.75
C ALA A 149 27.93 -14.85 -59.98
N ASP A 150 28.01 -15.37 -61.17
CA ASP A 150 27.74 -14.64 -62.38
C ASP A 150 26.30 -14.78 -62.90
N PRO A 151 25.84 -13.91 -63.79
CA PRO A 151 24.50 -13.98 -64.35
C PRO A 151 24.21 -15.36 -64.97
N GLY A 152 23.07 -15.98 -64.55
CA GLY A 152 22.61 -17.30 -65.00
C GLY A 152 23.29 -18.48 -64.28
N SER A 153 24.12 -18.26 -63.28
CA SER A 153 24.64 -19.33 -62.39
C SER A 153 23.65 -19.69 -61.26
N ASP A 154 23.72 -20.95 -60.76
CA ASP A 154 22.96 -21.47 -59.65
C ASP A 154 23.90 -22.16 -58.67
N GLY A 155 23.96 -21.61 -57.44
CA GLY A 155 24.82 -22.15 -56.37
C GLY A 155 23.97 -22.65 -55.18
N THR A 156 24.29 -23.83 -54.67
CA THR A 156 23.68 -24.38 -53.46
C THR A 156 24.72 -24.85 -52.46
N LEU A 157 24.71 -24.28 -51.25
CA LEU A 157 25.49 -24.71 -50.09
C LEU A 157 24.57 -25.39 -49.07
N ARG A 158 24.91 -26.61 -48.67
CA ARG A 158 24.18 -27.38 -47.68
C ARG A 158 25.08 -27.75 -46.48
N ILE A 159 24.74 -27.29 -45.31
CA ILE A 159 25.47 -27.59 -44.06
C ILE A 159 24.50 -28.37 -43.17
N LEU A 160 24.76 -29.69 -43.07
CA LEU A 160 23.77 -30.61 -42.52
C LEU A 160 24.39 -31.45 -41.40
N ASN A 161 23.51 -31.91 -40.44
CA ASN A 161 23.84 -32.97 -39.49
C ASN A 161 25.19 -32.79 -38.73
N GLY A 162 25.46 -31.57 -38.28
CA GLY A 162 26.67 -31.23 -37.53
C GLY A 162 27.88 -30.80 -38.38
N GLY A 163 27.70 -30.56 -39.67
CA GLY A 163 28.73 -29.97 -40.52
C GLY A 163 29.06 -28.52 -40.11
N VAL A 164 30.34 -28.13 -40.23
CA VAL A 164 30.83 -26.81 -39.84
C VAL A 164 31.52 -26.11 -40.98
N ALA A 165 31.00 -24.95 -41.41
CA ALA A 165 31.63 -24.06 -42.38
C ALA A 165 32.18 -22.80 -41.70
N GLN A 166 33.30 -22.29 -42.24
CA GLN A 166 33.90 -21.02 -41.86
C GLN A 166 34.33 -20.25 -43.10
N SER A 167 34.03 -18.94 -43.18
CA SER A 167 34.45 -18.07 -44.28
C SER A 167 34.63 -16.63 -43.82
N GLU A 168 35.32 -15.81 -44.63
CA GLU A 168 35.47 -14.39 -44.39
C GLU A 168 34.14 -13.66 -44.58
N SER A 169 33.44 -13.93 -45.68
CA SER A 169 32.11 -13.39 -45.99
C SER A 169 31.31 -14.38 -46.83
N GLY A 170 30.04 -14.06 -47.07
CA GLY A 170 29.15 -14.82 -47.94
C GLY A 170 28.29 -13.89 -48.80
N THR A 171 28.19 -14.22 -50.09
CA THR A 171 27.33 -13.52 -51.04
C THR A 171 26.46 -14.54 -51.77
N LEU A 172 25.15 -14.41 -51.65
CA LEU A 172 24.16 -15.27 -52.30
C LEU A 172 23.50 -14.47 -53.42
N GLY A 173 23.48 -15.01 -54.65
CA GLY A 173 22.95 -14.34 -55.80
C GLY A 173 23.71 -13.04 -56.08
N ALA A 174 25.01 -13.18 -56.45
CA ALA A 174 25.92 -12.04 -56.49
C ALA A 174 25.66 -11.12 -57.64
N SER A 175 25.20 -11.63 -58.79
CA SER A 175 24.96 -10.89 -60.05
C SER A 175 23.48 -10.98 -60.45
N ALA A 176 23.00 -10.01 -61.22
CA ALA A 176 21.64 -10.00 -61.73
C ALA A 176 21.34 -11.30 -62.53
N GLY A 177 20.24 -11.99 -62.14
CA GLY A 177 19.86 -13.28 -62.70
C GLY A 177 20.60 -14.51 -62.16
N SER A 178 21.54 -14.36 -61.23
CA SER A 178 22.10 -15.49 -60.46
C SER A 178 21.21 -15.94 -59.30
N VAL A 179 21.36 -17.20 -58.90
CA VAL A 179 20.62 -17.78 -57.78
C VAL A 179 21.58 -18.38 -56.75
N GLY A 180 21.49 -17.98 -55.53
CA GLY A 180 22.27 -18.51 -54.39
C GLY A 180 21.40 -19.08 -53.30
N THR A 181 21.56 -20.35 -52.97
CA THR A 181 20.81 -21.01 -51.92
C THR A 181 21.70 -21.59 -50.84
N VAL A 182 21.38 -21.31 -49.58
CA VAL A 182 22.08 -21.89 -48.42
C VAL A 182 21.07 -22.56 -47.49
N VAL A 183 21.37 -23.78 -47.06
CA VAL A 183 20.63 -24.54 -46.08
C VAL A 183 21.54 -24.94 -44.94
N VAL A 184 21.26 -24.50 -43.73
CA VAL A 184 21.95 -24.90 -42.49
C VAL A 184 20.96 -25.64 -41.62
N SER A 185 21.07 -26.96 -41.55
CA SER A 185 20.04 -27.80 -40.93
C SER A 185 20.63 -28.90 -40.06
N GLY A 186 19.98 -29.08 -38.90
CA GLY A 186 20.33 -30.13 -37.93
C GLY A 186 21.24 -29.67 -36.79
N PRO A 187 21.16 -30.32 -35.63
CA PRO A 187 21.94 -29.96 -34.46
C PRO A 187 23.44 -29.97 -34.74
N GLY A 188 24.14 -28.92 -34.32
CA GLY A 188 25.58 -28.74 -34.53
C GLY A 188 25.97 -28.23 -35.90
N SER A 189 25.07 -28.15 -36.89
CA SER A 189 25.32 -27.54 -38.19
C SER A 189 25.55 -26.04 -38.03
N ASN A 190 26.67 -25.53 -38.52
CA ASN A 190 27.04 -24.15 -38.23
C ASN A 190 27.81 -23.52 -39.40
N TRP A 191 27.45 -22.26 -39.74
CA TRP A 191 28.23 -21.44 -40.62
C TRP A 191 28.70 -20.17 -39.88
N ASN A 192 30.02 -20.10 -39.67
CA ASN A 192 30.67 -18.95 -39.05
C ASN A 192 31.29 -18.06 -40.11
N LEU A 193 30.71 -16.91 -40.35
CA LEU A 193 31.29 -15.84 -41.16
C LEU A 193 32.09 -14.89 -40.27
N ASN A 194 33.10 -14.22 -40.83
CA ASN A 194 33.86 -13.22 -40.10
C ASN A 194 32.95 -12.07 -39.68
N THR A 195 33.18 -11.54 -38.51
CA THR A 195 32.29 -10.56 -37.84
C THR A 195 32.38 -9.16 -38.42
N VAL A 196 33.35 -8.89 -39.30
CA VAL A 196 33.58 -7.53 -39.83
C VAL A 196 32.84 -7.29 -41.15
N ASN A 197 32.68 -8.33 -41.98
CA ASN A 197 32.17 -8.21 -43.34
C ASN A 197 30.67 -8.45 -43.43
N ALA A 198 30.00 -7.83 -44.40
CA ALA A 198 28.62 -8.05 -44.68
C ALA A 198 28.35 -9.46 -45.21
N PHE A 199 27.27 -10.07 -44.78
CA PHE A 199 26.66 -11.25 -45.33
C PHE A 199 25.48 -10.82 -46.21
N LEU A 200 25.66 -10.93 -47.54
CA LEU A 200 24.71 -10.48 -48.54
C LEU A 200 23.81 -11.64 -49.00
N ILE A 201 22.52 -11.50 -48.82
CA ILE A 201 21.52 -12.48 -49.23
C ILE A 201 20.64 -11.82 -50.29
N GLY A 202 20.87 -12.14 -51.57
CA GLY A 202 20.39 -11.41 -52.74
C GLY A 202 21.16 -10.10 -52.89
N SER A 203 22.37 -10.17 -53.45
CA SER A 203 23.18 -8.97 -53.71
C SER A 203 22.63 -8.19 -54.90
N ASP A 204 22.73 -8.76 -56.12
CA ASP A 204 22.09 -8.24 -57.33
C ASP A 204 21.08 -9.24 -57.90
N GLY A 205 21.23 -10.54 -57.57
CA GLY A 205 20.35 -11.63 -57.94
C GLY A 205 19.41 -12.08 -56.84
N LYS A 206 19.14 -13.41 -56.83
CA LYS A 206 18.26 -14.03 -55.81
C LYS A 206 19.05 -14.80 -54.79
N GLY A 207 18.93 -14.45 -53.52
CA GLY A 207 19.57 -15.14 -52.39
C GLY A 207 18.52 -15.78 -51.46
N THR A 208 18.75 -17.03 -51.08
CA THR A 208 17.89 -17.73 -50.11
C THR A 208 18.73 -18.35 -49.00
N LEU A 209 18.45 -18.03 -47.76
CA LEU A 209 19.07 -18.64 -46.58
C LEU A 209 17.98 -19.32 -45.75
N GLN A 210 18.14 -20.63 -45.54
CA GLN A 210 17.28 -21.44 -44.66
C GLN A 210 18.11 -21.97 -43.51
N ILE A 211 17.65 -21.71 -42.28
CA ILE A 211 18.24 -22.20 -41.03
C ILE A 211 17.17 -22.94 -40.28
N ASP A 212 17.32 -24.24 -40.12
CA ASP A 212 16.28 -25.04 -39.46
C ASP A 212 16.86 -26.20 -38.63
N ASN A 213 15.95 -26.90 -37.90
CA ASN A 213 16.28 -28.09 -37.14
C ASN A 213 17.51 -27.98 -36.21
N GLY A 214 17.74 -26.78 -35.63
CA GLY A 214 18.86 -26.53 -34.74
C GLY A 214 20.16 -26.11 -35.44
N GLY A 215 20.10 -25.74 -36.69
CA GLY A 215 21.21 -25.11 -37.42
C GLY A 215 21.50 -23.70 -36.91
N ALA A 216 22.77 -23.25 -37.09
CA ALA A 216 23.16 -21.90 -36.66
C ALA A 216 23.99 -21.16 -37.70
N VAL A 217 23.81 -19.86 -37.82
CA VAL A 217 24.64 -18.96 -38.60
C VAL A 217 25.08 -17.78 -37.72
N ARG A 218 26.40 -17.48 -37.77
CA ARG A 218 26.97 -16.24 -37.22
C ARG A 218 27.57 -15.42 -38.36
N SER A 219 27.27 -14.15 -38.41
CA SER A 219 27.76 -13.26 -39.46
C SER A 219 28.13 -11.88 -38.91
N GLY A 220 28.77 -11.07 -39.68
CA GLY A 220 28.93 -9.66 -39.43
C GLY A 220 27.57 -8.94 -39.60
N GLN A 221 27.51 -7.98 -40.49
CA GLN A 221 26.25 -7.33 -40.89
C GLN A 221 25.41 -8.27 -41.77
N GLY A 222 24.13 -8.43 -41.50
CA GLY A 222 23.21 -9.16 -42.36
C GLY A 222 22.48 -8.22 -43.32
N VAL A 223 22.54 -8.46 -44.62
CA VAL A 223 21.84 -7.65 -45.61
C VAL A 223 21.02 -8.56 -46.54
N ILE A 224 19.72 -8.30 -46.57
CA ILE A 224 18.74 -9.07 -47.32
C ILE A 224 18.16 -8.13 -48.40
N GLY A 225 18.42 -8.43 -49.70
CA GLY A 225 18.03 -7.57 -50.82
C GLY A 225 18.87 -6.31 -50.91
N TRP A 226 20.17 -6.46 -51.31
CA TRP A 226 21.17 -5.38 -51.28
C TRP A 226 20.92 -4.30 -52.32
N ASN A 227 21.00 -4.65 -53.64
CA ASN A 227 20.83 -3.68 -54.73
C ASN A 227 19.40 -3.66 -55.26
N ALA A 228 19.09 -2.58 -56.01
CA ALA A 228 17.77 -2.44 -56.61
C ALA A 228 17.50 -3.58 -57.62
N GLY A 229 16.37 -4.26 -57.49
CA GLY A 229 15.99 -5.41 -58.28
C GLY A 229 16.46 -6.76 -57.73
N SER A 230 17.30 -6.80 -56.69
CA SER A 230 17.63 -8.04 -55.99
C SER A 230 16.50 -8.56 -55.10
N GLU A 231 16.51 -9.89 -54.87
CA GLU A 231 15.57 -10.57 -53.96
C GLU A 231 16.35 -11.38 -52.91
N GLY A 232 16.10 -11.09 -51.64
CA GLY A 232 16.69 -11.85 -50.54
C GLY A 232 15.60 -12.48 -49.64
N HIS A 233 15.72 -13.78 -49.37
CA HIS A 233 14.78 -14.50 -48.51
C HIS A 233 15.53 -15.22 -47.40
N VAL A 234 15.16 -14.97 -46.15
CA VAL A 234 15.74 -15.66 -45.00
C VAL A 234 14.61 -16.31 -44.20
N THR A 235 14.75 -17.59 -43.92
CA THR A 235 13.86 -18.33 -43.01
C THR A 235 14.69 -18.95 -41.91
N VAL A 236 14.36 -18.62 -40.66
CA VAL A 236 14.91 -19.26 -39.46
C VAL A 236 13.75 -19.95 -38.73
N SER A 237 13.78 -21.28 -38.68
CA SER A 237 12.63 -22.06 -38.16
C SER A 237 13.08 -23.21 -37.27
N GLY A 238 12.20 -23.52 -36.30
CA GLY A 238 12.38 -24.62 -35.34
C GLY A 238 13.25 -24.27 -34.13
N SER A 239 12.98 -24.96 -33.03
CA SER A 239 13.70 -24.74 -31.77
C SER A 239 15.21 -24.97 -31.92
N ALA A 240 16.01 -24.15 -31.28
CA ALA A 240 17.47 -24.10 -31.31
C ALA A 240 18.07 -23.63 -32.65
N SER A 241 17.27 -23.30 -33.67
CA SER A 241 17.74 -22.65 -34.89
C SER A 241 18.05 -21.18 -34.62
N ALA A 242 19.23 -20.71 -35.07
CA ALA A 242 19.67 -19.36 -34.72
C ALA A 242 20.42 -18.64 -35.85
N TRP A 243 20.11 -17.34 -35.99
CA TRP A 243 20.97 -16.43 -36.75
C TRP A 243 21.39 -15.27 -35.85
N ASN A 244 22.72 -15.15 -35.62
CA ASN A 244 23.29 -14.15 -34.71
C ASN A 244 24.28 -13.23 -35.45
N PRO A 245 23.79 -12.15 -36.08
CA PRO A 245 24.66 -11.13 -36.61
C PRO A 245 25.31 -10.27 -35.51
N PHE A 246 26.62 -9.97 -35.68
CA PHE A 246 27.36 -9.06 -34.77
C PHE A 246 27.04 -7.58 -34.95
N ASN A 247 26.28 -7.21 -35.99
CA ASN A 247 25.97 -5.85 -36.34
C ASN A 247 24.51 -5.78 -36.83
N ASN A 248 24.18 -4.71 -37.51
CA ASN A 248 22.84 -4.45 -38.03
C ASN A 248 22.33 -5.57 -38.94
N ILE A 249 21.00 -5.72 -38.94
CA ILE A 249 20.30 -6.45 -40.00
C ILE A 249 19.56 -5.44 -40.85
N TYR A 250 19.69 -5.55 -42.17
CA TYR A 250 18.94 -4.80 -43.15
C TYR A 250 18.06 -5.76 -43.95
N VAL A 251 16.74 -5.51 -43.92
CA VAL A 251 15.76 -6.29 -44.67
C VAL A 251 15.15 -5.39 -45.73
N GLY A 252 15.47 -5.63 -46.99
CA GLY A 252 15.15 -4.70 -48.10
C GLY A 252 16.03 -3.45 -48.04
N PHE A 253 17.35 -3.57 -48.36
CA PHE A 253 18.25 -2.41 -48.29
C PHE A 253 17.97 -1.44 -49.43
N ASN A 254 18.17 -1.83 -50.72
CA ASN A 254 17.67 -1.15 -51.92
C ASN A 254 16.74 -2.07 -52.73
N GLY A 255 16.80 -3.40 -52.50
CA GLY A 255 16.01 -4.42 -53.18
C GLY A 255 14.86 -4.89 -52.32
N THR A 256 14.38 -6.13 -52.59
CA THR A 256 13.31 -6.76 -51.80
C THR A 256 13.93 -7.75 -50.80
N GLY A 257 13.59 -7.62 -49.53
CA GLY A 257 14.06 -8.49 -48.48
C GLY A 257 12.90 -9.09 -47.67
N GLU A 258 13.02 -10.38 -47.37
CA GLU A 258 12.08 -11.05 -46.46
C GLU A 258 12.84 -11.82 -45.39
N LEU A 259 12.40 -11.66 -44.13
CA LEU A 259 12.91 -12.40 -42.98
C LEU A 259 11.70 -13.03 -42.21
N LEU A 260 11.70 -14.36 -42.18
CA LEU A 260 10.72 -15.15 -41.45
C LEU A 260 11.40 -15.84 -40.26
N VAL A 261 10.94 -15.57 -39.03
CA VAL A 261 11.41 -16.21 -37.81
C VAL A 261 10.24 -16.97 -37.18
N GLN A 262 10.34 -18.29 -37.16
CA GLN A 262 9.19 -19.11 -36.77
C GLN A 262 9.53 -20.35 -35.95
N ASP A 263 8.50 -20.87 -35.25
CA ASP A 263 8.47 -22.19 -34.58
C ASP A 263 9.58 -22.42 -33.56
N GLY A 264 9.89 -21.38 -32.78
CA GLY A 264 10.88 -21.43 -31.70
C GLY A 264 12.31 -21.02 -32.11
N ALA A 265 12.48 -20.48 -33.29
CA ALA A 265 13.78 -19.99 -33.77
C ALA A 265 14.14 -18.61 -33.16
N THR A 266 15.43 -18.29 -33.21
CA THR A 266 15.95 -17.02 -32.67
C THR A 266 16.79 -16.29 -33.74
N VAL A 267 16.49 -14.97 -33.87
CA VAL A 267 17.37 -14.02 -34.59
C VAL A 267 17.73 -12.92 -33.62
N HIS A 268 19.05 -12.75 -33.36
CA HIS A 268 19.49 -11.78 -32.34
C HIS A 268 20.69 -10.98 -32.86
N THR A 269 20.59 -9.65 -32.92
CA THR A 269 21.74 -8.79 -33.22
C THR A 269 22.60 -8.64 -31.98
N GLU A 270 23.86 -9.09 -32.05
CA GLU A 270 24.82 -8.87 -30.96
C GLU A 270 25.40 -7.44 -31.07
N ALA A 271 25.76 -6.85 -29.90
CA ALA A 271 26.50 -5.59 -29.90
C ALA A 271 27.90 -5.81 -30.48
N THR A 272 28.42 -4.87 -31.29
CA THR A 272 29.75 -4.95 -31.88
C THR A 272 30.84 -5.09 -30.81
N THR A 273 31.97 -5.74 -31.19
CA THR A 273 33.18 -5.93 -30.35
C THR A 273 33.86 -4.62 -29.95
N SER A 274 33.49 -3.48 -30.52
CA SER A 274 33.87 -2.15 -30.04
C SER A 274 32.95 -1.79 -28.87
N PRO A 275 33.48 -1.47 -27.69
CA PRO A 275 32.60 -1.26 -26.52
C PRO A 275 31.56 -0.19 -26.83
N GLY A 276 30.28 -0.59 -26.94
CA GLY A 276 29.12 0.26 -26.87
C GLY A 276 28.43 0.67 -28.18
N ALA A 277 28.70 0.04 -29.34
CA ALA A 277 27.87 0.28 -30.53
C ALA A 277 26.73 -0.77 -30.60
N PRO A 278 25.50 -0.45 -30.12
CA PRO A 278 24.37 -1.36 -30.20
C PRO A 278 23.92 -1.54 -31.67
N ALA A 279 23.41 -2.71 -32.04
CA ALA A 279 22.99 -3.07 -33.37
C ALA A 279 21.48 -3.02 -33.55
N SER A 280 21.05 -2.44 -34.64
CA SER A 280 19.63 -2.22 -34.97
C SER A 280 19.19 -3.15 -36.13
N ILE A 281 17.87 -3.33 -36.23
CA ILE A 281 17.21 -3.97 -37.34
C ILE A 281 16.52 -2.88 -38.17
N TYR A 282 16.85 -2.84 -39.48
CA TYR A 282 16.27 -1.90 -40.44
C TYR A 282 15.41 -2.66 -41.45
N ILE A 283 14.19 -2.28 -41.62
CA ILE A 283 13.20 -2.89 -42.51
C ILE A 283 12.78 -1.85 -43.53
N GLY A 284 13.17 -1.99 -44.83
CA GLY A 284 12.97 -0.95 -45.84
C GLY A 284 13.94 0.22 -45.64
N GLN A 285 15.25 -0.01 -45.83
CA GLN A 285 16.31 0.95 -45.46
C GLN A 285 16.32 2.17 -46.33
N ASN A 286 16.52 2.00 -47.66
CA ASN A 286 16.68 3.10 -48.59
C ASN A 286 15.42 3.31 -49.47
N ALA A 287 15.32 4.45 -50.10
CA ALA A 287 14.26 4.72 -51.07
C ALA A 287 14.24 3.65 -52.19
N GLY A 288 13.08 3.01 -52.38
CA GLY A 288 12.92 1.88 -53.31
C GLY A 288 13.13 0.50 -52.63
N GLY A 289 13.81 0.43 -51.50
CA GLY A 289 13.96 -0.80 -50.71
C GLY A 289 12.65 -1.24 -50.10
N ALA A 290 12.32 -2.54 -50.17
CA ALA A 290 11.12 -3.13 -49.59
C ALA A 290 11.48 -4.29 -48.65
N GLY A 291 11.19 -4.12 -47.35
CA GLY A 291 11.50 -5.11 -46.31
C GLY A 291 10.24 -5.65 -45.64
N THR A 292 10.17 -6.97 -45.47
CA THR A 292 9.11 -7.63 -44.70
C THR A 292 9.74 -8.56 -43.66
N VAL A 293 9.30 -8.39 -42.40
CA VAL A 293 9.72 -9.26 -41.30
C VAL A 293 8.48 -9.84 -40.61
N THR A 294 8.48 -11.15 -40.47
CA THR A 294 7.41 -11.87 -39.74
C THR A 294 8.01 -12.71 -38.61
N VAL A 295 7.45 -12.55 -37.41
CA VAL A 295 7.80 -13.33 -36.22
C VAL A 295 6.55 -14.03 -35.70
N SER A 296 6.53 -15.37 -35.77
CA SER A 296 5.34 -16.13 -35.41
C SER A 296 5.69 -17.56 -34.98
N SER A 297 4.70 -18.29 -34.46
CA SER A 297 4.87 -19.73 -34.22
C SER A 297 3.55 -20.48 -34.44
N THR A 298 3.62 -21.63 -35.06
CA THR A 298 2.53 -22.59 -35.23
C THR A 298 2.61 -23.73 -34.21
N THR A 299 3.78 -23.98 -33.63
CA THR A 299 4.07 -25.09 -32.71
C THR A 299 3.86 -24.77 -31.25
N GLY A 300 3.66 -23.48 -30.90
CA GLY A 300 3.56 -23.00 -29.55
C GLY A 300 4.90 -22.65 -28.89
N ALA A 301 6.04 -22.98 -29.51
CA ALA A 301 7.33 -22.51 -29.08
C ALA A 301 7.51 -21.02 -29.43
N ILE A 302 8.12 -20.22 -28.54
CA ILE A 302 8.29 -18.78 -28.76
C ILE A 302 9.43 -18.54 -29.76
N SER A 303 9.10 -17.87 -30.87
CA SER A 303 10.07 -17.37 -31.85
C SER A 303 10.52 -15.97 -31.50
N THR A 304 11.83 -15.71 -31.49
CA THR A 304 12.37 -14.44 -31.01
C THR A 304 13.14 -13.68 -32.06
N LEU A 305 12.78 -12.44 -32.30
CA LEU A 305 13.55 -11.45 -33.01
C LEU A 305 14.01 -10.37 -32.05
N SER A 306 15.32 -10.17 -31.87
CA SER A 306 15.82 -9.22 -30.89
C SER A 306 16.89 -8.31 -31.49
N ALA A 307 16.68 -7.00 -31.36
CA ALA A 307 17.65 -5.96 -31.66
C ALA A 307 18.30 -5.46 -30.37
N SER A 308 19.64 -5.42 -30.31
CA SER A 308 20.33 -4.85 -29.15
C SER A 308 20.23 -3.32 -29.05
N ASP A 309 19.63 -2.65 -30.06
CA ASP A 309 19.22 -1.25 -30.05
C ASP A 309 17.76 -1.14 -30.51
N ARG A 310 17.51 -0.74 -31.76
CA ARG A 310 16.21 -0.37 -32.31
C ARG A 310 15.72 -1.36 -33.37
N ILE A 311 14.41 -1.34 -33.54
CA ILE A 311 13.76 -1.87 -34.73
C ILE A 311 13.21 -0.68 -35.52
N ASN A 312 13.70 -0.49 -36.77
CA ASN A 312 13.29 0.60 -37.65
C ASN A 312 12.44 0.04 -38.78
N VAL A 313 11.17 0.40 -38.82
CA VAL A 313 10.20 -0.11 -39.80
C VAL A 313 9.89 0.98 -40.82
N GLY A 314 10.49 0.91 -42.01
CA GLY A 314 10.46 1.96 -43.05
C GLY A 314 11.38 3.11 -42.69
N TRP A 315 12.70 2.96 -42.92
CA TRP A 315 13.62 4.07 -42.68
C TRP A 315 13.42 5.16 -43.73
N ALA A 316 13.78 4.87 -44.99
CA ALA A 316 13.49 5.72 -46.16
C ALA A 316 12.68 4.96 -47.24
N GLY A 317 12.59 3.63 -47.14
CA GLY A 317 11.84 2.77 -48.04
C GLY A 317 10.51 2.30 -47.43
N THR A 318 10.07 1.10 -47.89
CA THR A 318 8.86 0.47 -47.41
C THR A 318 9.22 -0.67 -46.46
N GLY A 319 8.77 -0.59 -45.20
CA GLY A 319 9.03 -1.63 -44.19
C GLY A 319 7.72 -2.18 -43.59
N ALA A 320 7.68 -3.48 -43.36
CA ALA A 320 6.60 -4.13 -42.65
C ALA A 320 7.15 -5.10 -41.59
N LEU A 321 6.74 -4.91 -40.34
CA LEU A 321 6.99 -5.85 -39.24
C LEU A 321 5.64 -6.42 -38.75
N THR A 322 5.53 -7.73 -38.81
CA THR A 322 4.38 -8.48 -38.30
C THR A 322 4.83 -9.37 -37.13
N VAL A 323 4.26 -9.15 -35.97
CA VAL A 323 4.45 -9.98 -34.77
C VAL A 323 3.13 -10.67 -34.49
N ALA A 324 3.10 -11.97 -34.73
CA ALA A 324 1.88 -12.75 -34.62
C ALA A 324 2.00 -13.82 -33.51
N LYS A 325 0.98 -14.62 -33.33
CA LYS A 325 0.92 -15.69 -32.32
C LYS A 325 2.25 -16.44 -32.15
N GLY A 326 2.73 -16.49 -30.90
CA GLY A 326 3.98 -17.15 -30.54
C GLY A 326 5.23 -16.40 -30.95
N GLY A 327 5.13 -15.23 -31.59
CA GLY A 327 6.23 -14.35 -31.92
C GLY A 327 6.55 -13.36 -30.82
N LEU A 328 7.82 -13.12 -30.55
CA LEU A 328 8.37 -12.10 -29.67
C LEU A 328 9.38 -11.25 -30.42
N ALA A 329 9.06 -9.98 -30.63
CA ALA A 329 10.01 -9.01 -31.15
C ALA A 329 10.46 -8.09 -30.00
N ILE A 330 11.79 -7.88 -29.88
CA ILE A 330 12.39 -7.08 -28.80
C ILE A 330 13.24 -5.99 -29.45
N ALA A 331 12.89 -4.73 -29.16
CA ALA A 331 13.79 -3.59 -29.38
C ALA A 331 14.32 -3.14 -28.01
N ALA A 332 15.63 -3.25 -27.78
CA ALA A 332 16.21 -2.89 -26.49
C ALA A 332 15.96 -1.42 -26.12
N THR A 333 15.86 -0.53 -27.11
CA THR A 333 15.50 0.87 -26.94
C THR A 333 14.08 1.14 -27.48
N ASP A 334 13.94 1.48 -28.75
CA ASP A 334 12.67 1.94 -29.34
C ASP A 334 12.35 1.25 -30.66
N THR A 335 11.07 1.26 -31.01
CA THR A 335 10.59 0.87 -32.34
C THR A 335 10.14 2.13 -33.09
N TRP A 336 10.85 2.46 -34.20
CA TRP A 336 10.51 3.58 -35.05
C TRP A 336 9.69 3.11 -36.27
N VAL A 337 8.71 3.91 -36.68
CA VAL A 337 7.83 3.57 -37.82
C VAL A 337 7.74 4.73 -38.79
N ALA A 338 8.12 4.51 -40.06
CA ALA A 338 8.16 5.45 -41.18
C ALA A 338 8.97 6.72 -40.85
N ILE A 339 10.31 6.57 -40.87
CA ILE A 339 11.22 7.58 -40.30
C ILE A 339 11.29 8.80 -41.20
N ASP A 340 11.66 8.61 -42.48
CA ASP A 340 11.75 9.68 -43.47
C ASP A 340 10.38 10.02 -44.05
N GLY A 341 10.21 11.26 -44.51
CA GLY A 341 8.93 11.79 -44.99
C GLY A 341 8.30 11.04 -46.18
N THR A 342 9.11 10.32 -46.95
CA THR A 342 8.66 9.53 -48.11
C THR A 342 8.49 8.04 -47.79
N SER A 343 8.91 7.61 -46.61
CA SER A 343 8.88 6.20 -46.24
C SER A 343 7.47 5.71 -45.88
N THR A 344 7.29 4.40 -45.97
CA THR A 344 6.10 3.72 -45.46
C THR A 344 6.50 2.67 -44.45
N GLY A 345 5.95 2.76 -43.23
CA GLY A 345 6.17 1.82 -42.14
C GLY A 345 4.86 1.17 -41.69
N THR A 346 4.85 -0.16 -41.68
CA THR A 346 3.68 -0.91 -41.18
C THR A 346 4.11 -1.81 -40.03
N LEU A 347 3.49 -1.61 -38.85
CA LEU A 347 3.65 -2.46 -37.67
C LEU A 347 2.33 -3.19 -37.38
N ASN A 348 2.33 -4.51 -37.52
CA ASN A 348 1.19 -5.36 -37.22
C ASN A 348 1.43 -6.13 -35.92
N LEU A 349 0.62 -5.90 -34.90
CA LEU A 349 0.62 -6.66 -33.64
C LEU A 349 -0.64 -7.52 -33.59
N ASN A 350 -0.49 -8.79 -33.99
CA ASN A 350 -1.61 -9.69 -34.21
C ASN A 350 -1.72 -10.74 -33.09
N GLY A 351 -2.96 -11.12 -32.79
CA GLY A 351 -3.23 -12.20 -31.85
C GLY A 351 -4.70 -12.47 -31.66
N ASP A 352 -4.98 -13.65 -31.13
CA ASP A 352 -6.33 -14.11 -30.82
C ASP A 352 -6.36 -14.87 -29.49
N ALA A 353 -7.47 -15.55 -29.19
CA ALA A 353 -7.62 -16.35 -27.99
C ALA A 353 -6.64 -17.54 -27.92
N SER A 354 -6.09 -18.00 -29.05
CA SER A 354 -5.15 -19.13 -29.12
C SER A 354 -3.68 -18.71 -28.88
N GLY A 355 -3.39 -17.41 -28.95
CA GLY A 355 -2.07 -16.85 -28.67
C GLY A 355 -1.87 -15.47 -29.27
N ARG A 356 -0.90 -14.74 -28.75
CA ARG A 356 -0.60 -13.36 -29.13
C ARG A 356 0.84 -13.19 -29.52
N GLY A 357 1.10 -12.32 -30.50
CA GLY A 357 2.41 -11.76 -30.74
C GLY A 357 2.74 -10.69 -29.69
N VAL A 358 4.00 -10.56 -29.34
CA VAL A 358 4.48 -9.58 -28.35
C VAL A 358 5.55 -8.71 -28.97
N LEU A 359 5.36 -7.39 -28.96
CA LEU A 359 6.42 -6.42 -29.19
C LEU A 359 6.85 -5.83 -27.84
N GLU A 360 8.09 -6.07 -27.44
CA GLU A 360 8.70 -5.47 -26.28
C GLU A 360 9.64 -4.34 -26.67
N THR A 361 9.36 -3.12 -26.20
CA THR A 361 10.07 -1.91 -26.64
C THR A 361 10.00 -0.82 -25.56
N GLY A 362 10.88 0.16 -25.64
CA GLY A 362 10.81 1.38 -24.82
C GLY A 362 9.66 2.29 -25.22
N SER A 363 9.53 2.55 -26.53
CA SER A 363 8.41 3.27 -27.11
C SER A 363 8.19 2.87 -28.56
N VAL A 364 7.01 3.13 -29.11
CA VAL A 364 6.73 3.15 -30.54
C VAL A 364 6.70 4.60 -30.99
N ILE A 365 7.63 4.95 -31.88
CA ILE A 365 7.82 6.35 -32.31
C ILE A 365 7.34 6.50 -33.75
N LYS A 366 6.45 7.42 -33.95
CA LYS A 366 5.97 7.84 -35.27
C LYS A 366 7.01 8.74 -35.93
N GLY A 367 7.50 8.35 -37.12
CA GLY A 367 8.31 9.19 -37.99
C GLY A 367 7.49 10.15 -38.83
N ALA A 368 8.18 10.77 -39.82
CA ALA A 368 7.58 11.77 -40.70
C ALA A 368 6.82 11.19 -41.89
N GLY A 369 7.02 9.87 -42.19
CA GLY A 369 6.43 9.21 -43.34
C GLY A 369 5.01 8.67 -43.11
N ASN A 370 4.58 7.75 -43.96
CA ASN A 370 3.29 7.10 -43.92
C ASN A 370 3.31 5.95 -42.89
N VAL A 371 2.70 6.17 -41.71
CA VAL A 371 2.72 5.26 -40.59
C VAL A 371 1.42 4.47 -40.47
N ASN A 372 1.51 3.14 -40.46
CA ASN A 372 0.43 2.23 -40.18
C ASN A 372 0.78 1.38 -38.94
N VAL A 373 0.07 1.56 -37.84
CA VAL A 373 0.19 0.70 -36.64
C VAL A 373 -1.14 0.01 -36.38
N ASN A 374 -1.15 -1.29 -36.52
CA ASN A 374 -2.33 -2.12 -36.33
C ASN A 374 -2.25 -2.88 -34.99
N LEU A 375 -3.03 -2.41 -34.01
CA LEU A 375 -3.21 -3.09 -32.73
C LEU A 375 -4.37 -4.09 -32.88
N ASP A 376 -4.05 -5.30 -33.31
CA ASP A 376 -5.03 -6.34 -33.66
C ASP A 376 -4.81 -7.63 -32.85
N GLY A 377 -4.89 -7.49 -31.54
CA GLY A 377 -4.81 -8.61 -30.62
C GLY A 377 -3.41 -8.96 -30.10
N GLY A 378 -2.35 -8.41 -30.68
CA GLY A 378 -0.99 -8.55 -30.14
C GLY A 378 -0.74 -7.66 -28.92
N ILE A 379 0.29 -7.99 -28.16
CA ILE A 379 0.67 -7.31 -26.94
C ILE A 379 1.78 -6.30 -27.22
N LEU A 380 1.56 -5.05 -26.87
CA LEU A 380 2.59 -4.03 -26.77
C LEU A 380 3.11 -3.98 -25.34
N ARG A 381 4.35 -4.40 -25.10
CA ARG A 381 4.99 -4.54 -23.80
C ARG A 381 6.06 -3.48 -23.59
N ALA A 382 6.04 -2.84 -22.44
CA ALA A 382 7.07 -1.88 -22.06
C ALA A 382 8.31 -2.57 -21.45
N ASN A 383 9.51 -2.16 -21.87
CA ASN A 383 10.76 -2.64 -21.29
C ASN A 383 11.38 -1.63 -20.29
N ARG A 384 10.90 -0.39 -20.27
CA ARG A 384 11.31 0.67 -19.33
C ARG A 384 10.15 1.58 -18.95
N ASP A 385 10.39 2.46 -17.97
CA ASP A 385 9.45 3.55 -17.68
C ASP A 385 9.47 4.54 -18.83
N GLU A 386 8.29 4.91 -19.35
CA GLU A 386 8.17 5.77 -20.51
C GLU A 386 6.89 6.62 -20.44
N ALA A 387 7.04 7.93 -20.49
CA ALA A 387 5.92 8.88 -20.41
C ALA A 387 5.14 9.02 -21.73
N ASN A 388 5.77 8.70 -22.87
CA ASN A 388 5.19 8.82 -24.22
C ASN A 388 5.36 7.50 -25.00
N PHE A 389 4.73 6.45 -24.54
CA PHE A 389 4.92 5.09 -25.08
C PHE A 389 4.46 4.94 -26.55
N LEU A 390 3.43 5.68 -26.96
CA LEU A 390 3.04 5.88 -28.37
C LEU A 390 3.38 7.33 -28.76
N ASN A 391 4.66 7.54 -29.07
CA ASN A 391 5.20 8.88 -29.28
C ASN A 391 4.89 9.40 -30.70
N GLY A 392 4.29 10.59 -30.78
CA GLY A 392 3.93 11.26 -32.04
C GLY A 392 2.58 10.84 -32.64
N PHE A 393 1.83 9.96 -31.98
CA PHE A 393 0.50 9.55 -32.41
C PHE A 393 -0.57 10.43 -31.74
N ALA A 394 -1.30 11.23 -32.54
CA ALA A 394 -2.45 11.97 -32.04
C ALA A 394 -3.66 11.05 -31.80
N THR A 395 -3.89 10.12 -32.72
CA THR A 395 -4.98 9.15 -32.66
C THR A 395 -4.48 7.75 -33.04
N GLN A 396 -5.12 6.72 -32.50
CA GLN A 396 -4.88 5.31 -32.80
C GLN A 396 -6.19 4.55 -32.82
N ALA A 397 -6.50 3.92 -33.95
CA ALA A 397 -7.64 3.01 -34.04
C ALA A 397 -7.28 1.65 -33.43
N VAL A 398 -8.23 1.05 -32.72
CA VAL A 398 -8.15 -0.30 -32.18
C VAL A 398 -8.84 -1.26 -33.15
N ALA A 399 -8.09 -2.20 -33.71
CA ALA A 399 -8.61 -3.19 -34.66
C ALA A 399 -9.41 -4.30 -33.96
N ALA A 400 -9.96 -5.27 -34.73
CA ALA A 400 -10.91 -6.29 -34.25
C ALA A 400 -10.35 -7.17 -33.12
N GLY A 401 -9.08 -7.52 -33.12
CA GLY A 401 -8.43 -8.30 -32.07
C GLY A 401 -8.16 -7.54 -30.76
N GLY A 402 -8.36 -6.21 -30.79
CA GLY A 402 -8.21 -5.34 -29.62
C GLY A 402 -6.79 -4.84 -29.39
N ALA A 403 -6.65 -3.87 -28.46
CA ALA A 403 -5.38 -3.31 -28.00
C ALA A 403 -5.00 -3.93 -26.64
N TRP A 404 -3.77 -4.42 -26.54
CA TRP A 404 -3.27 -5.12 -25.36
C TRP A 404 -1.97 -4.47 -24.90
N PHE A 405 -2.00 -3.76 -23.76
CA PHE A 405 -0.86 -3.06 -23.19
C PHE A 405 -0.35 -3.80 -21.95
N ASP A 406 0.87 -4.29 -21.99
CA ASP A 406 1.57 -4.89 -20.86
C ASP A 406 2.61 -3.89 -20.33
N THR A 407 2.35 -3.36 -19.15
CA THR A 407 3.28 -2.42 -18.51
C THR A 407 4.51 -3.10 -17.92
N ASN A 408 4.52 -4.42 -17.76
CA ASN A 408 5.67 -5.20 -17.28
C ASN A 408 6.31 -4.63 -15.99
N GLY A 409 5.47 -4.12 -15.07
CA GLY A 409 5.92 -3.49 -13.83
C GLY A 409 6.35 -2.03 -13.96
N ARG A 410 6.25 -1.42 -15.14
CA ARG A 410 6.73 -0.08 -15.45
C ARG A 410 5.66 0.99 -15.30
N GLU A 411 6.09 2.26 -15.23
CA GLU A 411 5.27 3.45 -15.32
C GLU A 411 5.20 3.90 -16.78
N VAL A 412 4.04 3.72 -17.42
CA VAL A 412 3.84 3.95 -18.86
C VAL A 412 2.78 5.01 -19.08
N GLY A 413 3.09 6.04 -19.86
CA GLY A 413 2.16 7.10 -20.26
C GLY A 413 1.78 6.99 -21.74
N VAL A 414 0.52 7.25 -22.07
CA VAL A 414 -0.02 7.34 -23.43
C VAL A 414 -0.92 8.54 -23.53
N SER A 415 -0.51 9.52 -24.34
CA SER A 415 -1.30 10.72 -24.65
C SER A 415 -2.17 10.59 -25.90
N THR A 416 -2.01 9.49 -26.63
CA THR A 416 -2.74 9.16 -27.86
C THR A 416 -4.23 8.96 -27.56
N ALA A 417 -5.09 9.52 -28.39
CA ALA A 417 -6.54 9.26 -28.34
C ALA A 417 -6.86 7.95 -29.07
N PHE A 418 -7.52 7.04 -28.39
CA PHE A 418 -7.98 5.78 -28.99
C PHE A 418 -9.37 5.91 -29.59
N SER A 419 -9.65 5.14 -30.64
CA SER A 419 -10.97 5.00 -31.27
C SER A 419 -11.26 3.53 -31.61
N GLY A 420 -12.53 3.18 -31.81
CA GLY A 420 -12.97 1.83 -32.17
C GLY A 420 -13.92 1.22 -31.14
N THR A 421 -14.39 -0.01 -31.48
CA THR A 421 -15.41 -0.72 -30.72
C THR A 421 -14.89 -2.03 -30.08
N SER A 422 -13.64 -2.40 -30.35
CA SER A 422 -13.01 -3.60 -29.84
C SER A 422 -12.46 -3.42 -28.43
N VAL A 423 -11.92 -4.49 -27.84
CA VAL A 423 -11.45 -4.48 -26.46
C VAL A 423 -10.12 -3.72 -26.27
N PHE A 424 -9.97 -3.07 -25.13
CA PHE A 424 -8.72 -2.51 -24.64
C PHE A 424 -8.33 -3.21 -23.34
N ASN A 425 -7.15 -3.81 -23.29
CA ASN A 425 -6.70 -4.59 -22.14
C ASN A 425 -5.44 -3.99 -21.53
N LYS A 426 -5.48 -3.74 -20.21
CA LYS A 426 -4.32 -3.37 -19.41
C LYS A 426 -3.79 -4.58 -18.65
N LEU A 427 -2.58 -5.01 -19.01
CA LEU A 427 -1.84 -6.13 -18.41
C LEU A 427 -0.67 -5.62 -17.56
N GLY A 428 -0.03 -6.55 -16.84
CA GLY A 428 1.20 -6.30 -16.06
C GLY A 428 0.97 -5.49 -14.79
N ALA A 429 1.90 -5.60 -13.84
CA ALA A 429 1.76 -5.03 -12.49
C ALA A 429 1.94 -3.50 -12.42
N GLY A 430 2.58 -2.87 -13.41
CA GLY A 430 2.84 -1.43 -13.44
C GLY A 430 1.61 -0.57 -13.71
N ARG A 431 1.85 0.70 -13.96
CA ARG A 431 0.83 1.70 -14.24
C ARG A 431 0.78 2.05 -15.72
N LEU A 432 -0.42 2.10 -16.28
CA LEU A 432 -0.69 2.73 -17.58
C LEU A 432 -1.49 4.01 -17.34
N THR A 433 -0.95 5.16 -17.76
CA THR A 433 -1.63 6.45 -17.68
C THR A 433 -2.15 6.85 -19.07
N LEU A 434 -3.47 7.01 -19.19
CA LEU A 434 -4.13 7.51 -20.40
C LEU A 434 -4.51 8.97 -20.19
N SER A 435 -3.84 9.89 -20.89
CA SER A 435 -4.12 11.32 -20.81
C SER A 435 -4.84 11.86 -22.05
N GLY A 436 -4.96 11.09 -23.12
CA GLY A 436 -5.65 11.45 -24.35
C GLY A 436 -7.18 11.47 -24.23
N ASN A 437 -7.84 12.14 -25.17
CA ASN A 437 -9.28 12.15 -25.27
C ASN A 437 -9.78 11.00 -26.17
N SER A 438 -10.01 9.85 -25.60
CA SER A 438 -10.53 8.64 -26.24
C SER A 438 -12.06 8.52 -26.13
N ALA A 439 -12.79 9.65 -26.25
CA ALA A 439 -14.26 9.62 -26.25
C ALA A 439 -14.86 8.82 -27.41
N ALA A 440 -14.14 8.71 -28.53
CA ALA A 440 -14.51 7.91 -29.70
C ALA A 440 -14.25 6.40 -29.54
N PHE A 441 -13.60 5.99 -28.47
CA PHE A 441 -13.46 4.58 -28.13
C PHE A 441 -14.69 4.13 -27.35
N THR A 442 -15.45 3.21 -27.91
CA THR A 442 -16.70 2.68 -27.33
C THR A 442 -16.60 1.20 -26.96
N GLY A 443 -15.44 0.58 -27.19
CA GLY A 443 -15.18 -0.80 -26.82
C GLY A 443 -15.01 -1.00 -25.32
N ASN A 444 -15.05 -2.25 -24.88
CA ASN A 444 -14.84 -2.60 -23.48
C ASN A 444 -13.36 -2.45 -23.08
N THR A 445 -13.12 -1.87 -21.92
CA THR A 445 -11.79 -1.83 -21.30
C THR A 445 -11.73 -2.79 -20.14
N GLU A 446 -10.72 -3.66 -20.09
CA GLU A 446 -10.44 -4.55 -18.97
C GLU A 446 -9.12 -4.17 -18.30
N VAL A 447 -9.18 -3.85 -17.01
CA VAL A 447 -8.00 -3.69 -16.17
C VAL A 447 -7.74 -5.02 -15.49
N GLN A 448 -6.86 -5.83 -16.10
CA GLN A 448 -6.60 -7.20 -15.64
C GLN A 448 -5.59 -7.25 -14.50
N ALA A 449 -4.58 -6.38 -14.54
CA ALA A 449 -3.55 -6.30 -13.50
C ALA A 449 -2.95 -4.90 -13.41
N GLY A 450 -2.35 -4.59 -12.26
CA GLY A 450 -1.70 -3.30 -11.98
C GLY A 450 -2.68 -2.13 -11.93
N THR A 451 -2.25 -0.98 -12.41
CA THR A 451 -3.03 0.26 -12.32
C THR A 451 -3.32 0.84 -13.71
N LEU A 452 -4.57 1.12 -14.00
CA LEU A 452 -4.97 2.01 -15.07
C LEU A 452 -5.29 3.39 -14.46
N GLN A 453 -4.54 4.40 -14.86
CA GLN A 453 -4.82 5.79 -14.53
C GLN A 453 -5.42 6.48 -15.76
N VAL A 454 -6.61 7.06 -15.60
CA VAL A 454 -7.26 7.82 -16.66
C VAL A 454 -7.35 9.28 -16.22
N ASP A 455 -6.53 10.12 -16.85
CA ASP A 455 -6.55 11.58 -16.61
C ASP A 455 -7.24 12.33 -17.76
N GLY A 456 -7.37 11.68 -18.93
CA GLY A 456 -8.16 12.13 -20.06
C GLY A 456 -9.58 11.56 -20.07
N VAL A 457 -10.04 11.13 -21.23
CA VAL A 457 -11.35 10.50 -21.43
C VAL A 457 -11.19 9.11 -22.00
N LEU A 458 -11.91 8.14 -21.45
CA LEU A 458 -12.04 6.79 -21.98
C LEU A 458 -13.54 6.47 -22.11
N GLY A 459 -14.06 6.38 -23.32
CA GLY A 459 -15.51 6.43 -23.58
C GLY A 459 -16.27 5.15 -23.31
N GLY A 460 -15.66 3.98 -23.55
CA GLY A 460 -16.33 2.68 -23.43
C GLY A 460 -16.46 2.18 -21.98
N PRO A 461 -17.21 1.09 -21.76
CA PRO A 461 -17.33 0.47 -20.45
C PRO A 461 -15.99 -0.01 -19.89
N VAL A 462 -15.83 0.03 -18.55
CA VAL A 462 -14.62 -0.38 -17.87
C VAL A 462 -14.91 -1.49 -16.86
N ALA A 463 -14.17 -2.59 -16.94
CA ALA A 463 -14.16 -3.66 -15.96
C ALA A 463 -12.84 -3.64 -15.19
N VAL A 464 -12.88 -3.40 -13.87
CA VAL A 464 -11.73 -3.50 -12.98
C VAL A 464 -11.74 -4.87 -12.33
N LEU A 465 -10.81 -5.74 -12.72
CA LEU A 465 -10.73 -7.10 -12.20
C LEU A 465 -10.11 -7.17 -10.80
N ALA A 466 -10.30 -8.31 -10.14
CA ALA A 466 -9.74 -8.52 -8.80
C ALA A 466 -8.21 -8.34 -8.80
N GLY A 467 -7.70 -7.57 -7.84
CA GLY A 467 -6.27 -7.22 -7.74
C GLY A 467 -5.83 -6.07 -8.64
N ALA A 468 -6.67 -5.62 -9.58
CA ALA A 468 -6.39 -4.46 -10.42
C ALA A 468 -6.91 -3.16 -9.81
N ARG A 469 -6.41 -2.03 -10.31
CA ARG A 469 -6.73 -0.68 -9.81
C ARG A 469 -7.07 0.29 -10.94
N LEU A 470 -8.15 1.05 -10.76
CA LEU A 470 -8.51 2.20 -11.59
C LEU A 470 -8.32 3.48 -10.78
N THR A 471 -7.63 4.46 -11.36
CA THR A 471 -7.37 5.75 -10.71
C THR A 471 -7.39 6.89 -11.74
N GLY A 472 -7.19 8.13 -11.31
CA GLY A 472 -7.07 9.30 -12.16
C GLY A 472 -8.09 10.38 -11.86
N THR A 473 -8.06 11.43 -12.70
CA THR A 473 -8.93 12.61 -12.57
C THR A 473 -9.85 12.81 -13.77
N GLY A 474 -9.78 11.88 -14.71
CA GLY A 474 -10.50 11.95 -15.96
C GLY A 474 -11.92 11.37 -15.92
N ARG A 475 -12.35 10.90 -17.08
CA ARG A 475 -13.69 10.36 -17.30
C ARG A 475 -13.61 8.97 -17.94
N VAL A 476 -14.34 8.01 -17.39
CA VAL A 476 -14.48 6.64 -17.91
C VAL A 476 -15.96 6.32 -18.17
N GLY A 477 -16.26 5.31 -18.97
CA GLY A 477 -17.62 4.84 -19.17
C GLY A 477 -18.21 4.07 -17.99
N ALA A 478 -19.35 3.44 -18.18
CA ALA A 478 -20.00 2.60 -17.18
C ALA A 478 -18.99 1.60 -16.62
N THR A 479 -18.97 1.42 -15.28
CA THR A 479 -17.86 0.71 -14.62
C THR A 479 -18.36 -0.44 -13.76
N THR A 480 -17.78 -1.62 -13.98
CA THR A 480 -17.91 -2.78 -13.09
C THR A 480 -16.66 -2.93 -12.24
N ASN A 481 -16.82 -2.95 -10.91
CA ASN A 481 -15.70 -2.98 -9.98
C ASN A 481 -15.61 -4.31 -9.22
N LYS A 482 -14.57 -5.10 -9.52
CA LYS A 482 -14.14 -6.29 -8.74
C LYS A 482 -12.79 -6.05 -8.05
N GLY A 483 -12.11 -4.94 -8.36
CA GLY A 483 -10.80 -4.56 -7.86
C GLY A 483 -10.85 -3.34 -6.96
N THR A 484 -10.00 -2.37 -7.22
CA THR A 484 -9.93 -1.12 -6.45
C THR A 484 -10.16 0.08 -7.36
N ILE A 485 -11.07 0.96 -6.95
CA ILE A 485 -11.18 2.31 -7.53
C ILE A 485 -10.60 3.30 -6.52
N ALA A 486 -9.73 4.20 -7.00
CA ALA A 486 -9.10 5.22 -6.18
C ALA A 486 -9.04 6.54 -6.94
N PRO A 487 -10.08 7.37 -6.85
CA PRO A 487 -10.13 8.67 -7.51
C PRO A 487 -8.96 9.58 -7.14
N GLY A 488 -8.62 10.49 -8.02
CA GLY A 488 -7.63 11.53 -7.75
C GLY A 488 -6.23 11.24 -8.30
N PRO A 489 -5.38 12.28 -8.35
CA PRO A 489 -4.00 12.22 -8.80
C PRO A 489 -3.10 11.61 -7.70
N ARG A 490 -1.82 11.33 -8.03
CA ARG A 490 -0.84 10.88 -7.01
C ARG A 490 -0.62 11.90 -5.89
N SER A 491 -0.64 13.17 -6.21
CA SER A 491 -0.48 14.28 -5.27
C SER A 491 -1.66 15.23 -5.36
N GLY A 492 -2.13 15.73 -4.21
CA GLY A 492 -3.36 16.52 -4.14
C GLY A 492 -4.61 15.65 -4.14
N PHE A 493 -5.75 16.28 -4.44
CA PHE A 493 -7.07 15.67 -4.47
C PHE A 493 -7.70 15.88 -5.84
N GLY A 494 -8.61 14.99 -6.23
CA GLY A 494 -9.30 15.09 -7.52
C GLY A 494 -10.51 14.19 -7.63
N ALA A 495 -11.21 14.29 -8.75
CA ALA A 495 -12.41 13.52 -9.02
C ALA A 495 -12.22 12.60 -10.23
N LEU A 496 -12.60 11.35 -10.10
CA LEU A 496 -12.76 10.41 -11.21
C LEU A 496 -14.26 10.34 -11.55
N THR A 497 -14.59 10.55 -12.82
CA THR A 497 -15.98 10.53 -13.29
C THR A 497 -16.29 9.20 -14.02
N ILE A 498 -17.28 8.48 -13.54
CA ILE A 498 -17.90 7.36 -14.24
C ILE A 498 -19.10 7.92 -15.04
N ALA A 499 -18.96 7.95 -16.35
CA ALA A 499 -19.99 8.41 -17.28
C ALA A 499 -20.95 7.28 -17.62
N GLY A 500 -21.81 6.92 -16.71
CA GLY A 500 -22.75 5.81 -16.79
C GLY A 500 -22.93 5.15 -15.43
N ASP A 501 -23.37 3.90 -15.46
CA ASP A 501 -23.68 3.14 -14.26
C ASP A 501 -22.42 2.60 -13.57
N TYR A 502 -22.53 2.42 -12.27
CA TYR A 502 -21.52 1.78 -11.44
C TYR A 502 -22.08 0.49 -10.81
N ALA A 503 -21.44 -0.63 -11.07
CA ALA A 503 -21.78 -1.92 -10.49
C ALA A 503 -20.67 -2.45 -9.60
N ALA A 504 -20.91 -2.54 -8.29
CA ALA A 504 -20.01 -3.19 -7.35
C ALA A 504 -20.16 -4.71 -7.42
N GLN A 505 -19.04 -5.40 -7.66
CA GLN A 505 -18.97 -6.87 -7.70
C GLN A 505 -17.85 -7.42 -6.80
N GLY A 506 -17.75 -6.88 -5.55
CA GLY A 506 -16.76 -7.27 -4.57
C GLY A 506 -15.51 -6.38 -4.54
N GLY A 507 -15.45 -5.36 -5.37
CA GLY A 507 -14.36 -4.38 -5.35
C GLY A 507 -14.55 -3.31 -4.27
N ASN A 508 -13.47 -2.58 -3.95
CA ASN A 508 -13.44 -1.51 -2.95
C ASN A 508 -13.22 -0.12 -3.57
N LEU A 509 -13.49 0.91 -2.79
CA LEU A 509 -13.24 2.31 -3.09
C LEU A 509 -12.24 2.87 -2.06
N GLU A 510 -11.17 3.50 -2.51
CA GLU A 510 -10.22 4.19 -1.66
C GLU A 510 -10.34 5.70 -1.86
N ILE A 511 -10.54 6.43 -0.77
CA ILE A 511 -10.70 7.88 -0.75
C ILE A 511 -9.63 8.48 0.16
N ARG A 512 -8.86 9.42 -0.36
CA ARG A 512 -8.03 10.30 0.47
C ARG A 512 -8.82 11.57 0.74
N THR A 513 -8.80 12.04 1.95
CA THR A 513 -9.51 13.26 2.33
C THR A 513 -8.76 13.98 3.45
N ARG A 514 -8.93 15.28 3.57
CA ARG A 514 -8.53 16.03 4.75
C ARG A 514 -9.75 16.16 5.63
N LEU A 515 -9.87 15.30 6.66
CA LEU A 515 -11.05 15.33 7.54
C LEU A 515 -11.18 16.67 8.27
N GLY A 516 -12.23 17.41 7.96
CA GLY A 516 -12.53 18.75 8.46
C GLY A 516 -14.02 19.10 8.25
N GLY A 517 -14.35 20.34 7.93
CA GLY A 517 -15.72 20.77 7.58
C GLY A 517 -16.16 20.33 6.18
N ASP A 518 -17.32 20.78 5.77
CA ASP A 518 -17.99 20.38 4.51
C ASP A 518 -17.14 20.60 3.25
N ASP A 519 -16.38 21.69 3.19
CA ASP A 519 -15.54 22.08 2.04
C ASP A 519 -14.13 21.46 2.08
N SER A 520 -13.93 20.44 2.88
CA SER A 520 -12.62 19.79 3.03
C SER A 520 -12.14 19.18 1.72
N PRO A 521 -10.86 19.39 1.34
CA PRO A 521 -10.27 18.78 0.17
C PRO A 521 -10.36 17.24 0.27
N THR A 522 -10.88 16.61 -0.78
CA THR A 522 -11.14 15.18 -0.83
C THR A 522 -11.01 14.62 -2.24
N ASP A 523 -10.59 13.37 -2.36
CA ASP A 523 -10.83 12.60 -3.57
C ASP A 523 -12.33 12.30 -3.69
N LYS A 524 -12.84 12.32 -4.93
CA LYS A 524 -14.27 12.13 -5.18
C LYS A 524 -14.52 11.15 -6.32
N LEU A 525 -15.44 10.24 -6.13
CA LEU A 525 -16.01 9.44 -7.20
C LEU A 525 -17.31 10.07 -7.65
N VAL A 526 -17.39 10.46 -8.93
CA VAL A 526 -18.59 11.03 -9.53
C VAL A 526 -19.23 9.99 -10.46
N ILE A 527 -20.46 9.60 -10.20
CA ILE A 527 -21.21 8.62 -10.99
C ILE A 527 -22.40 9.32 -11.61
N THR A 528 -22.46 9.34 -12.96
CA THR A 528 -23.57 10.05 -13.65
C THR A 528 -24.82 9.17 -13.82
N GLY A 529 -24.66 7.85 -13.80
CA GLY A 529 -25.71 6.86 -13.87
C GLY A 529 -26.14 6.29 -12.52
N ALA A 530 -26.71 5.10 -12.55
CA ALA A 530 -27.17 4.39 -11.37
C ALA A 530 -26.02 3.63 -10.66
N THR A 531 -26.24 3.34 -9.37
CA THR A 531 -25.33 2.49 -8.58
C THR A 531 -26.01 1.20 -8.13
N THR A 532 -25.25 0.09 -8.11
CA THR A 532 -25.73 -1.21 -7.64
C THR A 532 -24.65 -1.96 -6.85
N GLY A 533 -25.08 -2.88 -5.97
CA GLY A 533 -24.20 -3.71 -5.17
C GLY A 533 -23.67 -3.01 -3.92
N SER A 534 -22.65 -3.59 -3.29
CA SER A 534 -22.05 -3.08 -2.05
C SER A 534 -20.55 -2.85 -2.24
N THR A 535 -20.09 -1.66 -1.88
CA THR A 535 -18.70 -1.23 -1.99
C THR A 535 -18.12 -0.92 -0.62
N PRO A 536 -17.14 -1.66 -0.12
CA PRO A 536 -16.31 -1.23 1.00
C PRO A 536 -15.56 0.06 0.64
N VAL A 537 -15.56 1.03 1.55
CA VAL A 537 -14.86 2.32 1.37
C VAL A 537 -13.77 2.45 2.42
N THR A 538 -12.55 2.58 1.97
CA THR A 538 -11.41 2.88 2.84
C THR A 538 -11.08 4.35 2.73
N VAL A 539 -11.13 5.07 3.84
CA VAL A 539 -10.85 6.51 3.88
C VAL A 539 -9.53 6.76 4.59
N THR A 540 -8.65 7.51 3.95
CA THR A 540 -7.35 7.93 4.51
C THR A 540 -7.37 9.41 4.81
N ASN A 541 -7.19 9.79 6.09
CA ASN A 541 -7.06 11.20 6.48
C ASN A 541 -5.67 11.75 6.13
N ILE A 542 -5.61 12.75 5.26
CA ILE A 542 -4.37 13.41 4.84
C ILE A 542 -4.24 14.74 5.59
N GLY A 543 -3.89 14.66 6.89
CA GLY A 543 -3.57 15.82 7.72
C GLY A 543 -4.78 16.67 8.12
N GLY A 544 -6.00 16.12 8.13
CA GLY A 544 -7.18 16.80 8.67
C GLY A 544 -7.22 16.75 10.19
N ALA A 545 -7.45 17.90 10.84
CA ALA A 545 -7.52 18.04 12.29
C ALA A 545 -8.93 17.76 12.87
N GLY A 546 -9.91 17.55 12.00
CA GLY A 546 -11.32 17.36 12.37
C GLY A 546 -12.06 18.68 12.58
N ALA A 547 -13.32 18.70 12.17
CA ALA A 547 -14.27 19.77 12.46
C ALA A 547 -15.71 19.23 12.40
N GLN A 548 -16.65 19.97 12.96
CA GLN A 548 -18.06 19.66 12.78
C GLN A 548 -18.44 19.91 11.32
N THR A 549 -19.17 18.97 10.72
CA THR A 549 -19.81 19.16 9.42
C THR A 549 -21.29 19.54 9.61
N GLN A 550 -21.82 20.28 8.63
CA GLN A 550 -23.25 20.55 8.51
C GLN A 550 -23.91 19.54 7.56
N ARG A 551 -23.42 19.45 6.34
CA ARG A 551 -23.87 18.50 5.32
C ARG A 551 -22.97 17.27 5.23
N GLY A 552 -21.69 17.47 5.41
CA GLY A 552 -20.66 16.45 5.32
C GLY A 552 -19.72 16.63 4.13
N ILE A 553 -18.57 15.92 4.15
CA ILE A 553 -17.60 15.90 3.05
C ILE A 553 -18.11 14.91 2.00
N GLN A 554 -18.47 15.39 0.82
CA GLN A 554 -18.96 14.55 -0.29
C GLN A 554 -17.84 13.73 -0.91
N VAL A 555 -17.86 12.42 -0.72
CA VAL A 555 -16.84 11.48 -1.25
C VAL A 555 -17.33 10.65 -2.44
N VAL A 556 -18.65 10.42 -2.53
CA VAL A 556 -19.26 9.82 -3.72
C VAL A 556 -20.47 10.68 -4.13
N GLN A 557 -20.42 11.19 -5.33
CA GLN A 557 -21.53 11.90 -5.95
C GLN A 557 -22.27 10.94 -6.88
N VAL A 558 -23.58 10.83 -6.74
CA VAL A 558 -24.43 10.01 -7.61
C VAL A 558 -25.51 10.89 -8.21
N ASN A 559 -25.55 10.97 -9.54
CA ASN A 559 -26.55 11.79 -10.24
C ASN A 559 -27.76 10.97 -10.71
N GLY A 560 -27.64 9.63 -10.73
CA GLY A 560 -28.72 8.69 -11.04
C GLY A 560 -29.32 8.02 -9.82
N LEU A 561 -29.92 6.85 -10.02
CA LEU A 561 -30.50 6.07 -8.92
C LEU A 561 -29.37 5.51 -8.00
N SER A 562 -29.35 5.92 -6.75
CA SER A 562 -28.35 5.48 -5.77
C SER A 562 -28.85 4.29 -4.94
N ALA A 563 -28.97 3.12 -5.57
CA ALA A 563 -29.37 1.87 -4.91
C ALA A 563 -28.18 1.07 -4.33
N GLY A 564 -26.95 1.35 -4.81
CA GLY A 564 -25.73 0.76 -4.30
C GLY A 564 -25.38 1.26 -2.90
N GLN A 565 -24.74 0.41 -2.10
CA GLN A 565 -24.32 0.71 -0.73
C GLN A 565 -22.82 0.97 -0.67
N PHE A 566 -22.41 2.04 0.02
CA PHE A 566 -21.02 2.35 0.31
C PHE A 566 -20.80 2.27 1.81
N ASN A 567 -19.95 1.35 2.27
CA ASN A 567 -19.79 1.04 3.68
C ASN A 567 -18.36 1.33 4.12
N LEU A 568 -18.19 2.17 5.14
CA LEU A 568 -16.86 2.46 5.68
C LEU A 568 -16.20 1.18 6.23
N ALA A 569 -15.04 0.82 5.68
CA ALA A 569 -14.34 -0.43 5.99
C ALA A 569 -13.31 -0.29 7.11
N ASN A 570 -12.74 0.89 7.31
CA ASN A 570 -11.63 1.16 8.22
C ASN A 570 -12.00 2.11 9.37
N GLY A 571 -13.19 1.97 9.94
CA GLY A 571 -13.60 2.77 11.11
C GLY A 571 -12.75 2.48 12.35
N ASP A 572 -12.48 3.53 13.13
CA ASP A 572 -11.74 3.46 14.40
C ASP A 572 -12.58 2.93 15.54
N TYR A 573 -13.90 3.11 15.45
CA TYR A 573 -14.90 2.64 16.41
C TYR A 573 -16.28 2.50 15.74
N VAL A 574 -17.25 1.94 16.47
CA VAL A 574 -18.63 1.78 15.97
C VAL A 574 -19.58 2.55 16.88
N ILE A 575 -20.41 3.40 16.30
CA ILE A 575 -21.46 4.14 17.00
C ILE A 575 -22.80 3.98 16.28
N GLY A 576 -23.88 3.64 17.02
CA GLY A 576 -25.19 3.39 16.41
C GLY A 576 -25.19 2.32 15.31
N GLY A 577 -24.28 1.33 15.40
CA GLY A 577 -24.12 0.27 14.39
C GLY A 577 -23.31 0.69 13.15
N ARG A 578 -22.79 1.93 13.09
CA ARG A 578 -22.02 2.46 11.96
C ARG A 578 -20.53 2.62 12.32
N PRO A 579 -19.61 2.17 11.48
CA PRO A 579 -18.19 2.48 11.64
C PRO A 579 -17.95 3.99 11.53
N ALA A 580 -17.05 4.52 12.35
CA ALA A 580 -16.67 5.93 12.36
C ALA A 580 -15.15 6.09 12.41
N LEU A 581 -14.62 7.07 11.66
CA LEU A 581 -13.24 7.52 11.71
C LEU A 581 -13.07 8.62 12.74
N VAL A 582 -11.87 8.76 13.28
CA VAL A 582 -11.55 9.85 14.23
C VAL A 582 -10.58 10.83 13.58
N ALA A 583 -10.89 12.13 13.71
CA ALA A 583 -9.96 13.21 13.45
C ALA A 583 -10.10 14.27 14.54
N GLY A 584 -9.05 14.50 15.31
CA GLY A 584 -9.08 15.40 16.45
C GLY A 584 -10.16 15.05 17.46
N ALA A 585 -11.03 16.00 17.80
CA ALA A 585 -12.14 15.81 18.72
C ALA A 585 -13.37 15.14 18.09
N TYR A 586 -13.37 14.90 16.76
CA TYR A 586 -14.58 14.53 16.03
C TYR A 586 -14.53 13.11 15.48
N GLY A 587 -15.73 12.49 15.42
CA GLY A 587 -15.99 11.25 14.71
C GLY A 587 -16.63 11.53 13.33
N TYR A 588 -16.32 10.70 12.32
CA TYR A 588 -16.93 10.80 10.99
C TYR A 588 -17.53 9.47 10.58
N VAL A 589 -18.80 9.46 10.25
CA VAL A 589 -19.50 8.30 9.68
C VAL A 589 -19.77 8.52 8.20
N LEU A 590 -19.66 7.46 7.40
CA LEU A 590 -20.07 7.51 6.00
C LEU A 590 -21.59 7.28 5.91
N GLN A 591 -22.29 8.20 5.25
CA GLN A 591 -23.73 8.18 5.20
C GLN A 591 -24.27 8.68 3.87
N GLN A 592 -25.31 8.01 3.36
CA GLN A 592 -26.06 8.45 2.19
C GLN A 592 -26.96 9.63 2.57
N ASP A 593 -27.01 10.64 1.72
CA ASP A 593 -27.98 11.73 1.81
C ASP A 593 -29.27 11.32 1.10
N SER A 594 -30.39 11.35 1.79
CA SER A 594 -31.68 10.96 1.21
C SER A 594 -32.24 11.96 0.19
N GLY A 595 -31.72 13.19 0.19
CA GLY A 595 -32.17 14.26 -0.71
C GLY A 595 -31.51 14.21 -2.09
N ASP A 596 -30.21 13.85 -2.16
CA ASP A 596 -29.46 13.83 -3.42
C ASP A 596 -28.85 12.46 -3.77
N GLY A 597 -28.99 11.47 -2.90
CA GLY A 597 -28.49 10.10 -3.13
C GLY A 597 -26.97 9.93 -3.00
N SER A 598 -26.22 11.01 -2.77
CA SER A 598 -24.77 11.01 -2.66
C SER A 598 -24.30 10.57 -1.27
N TRP A 599 -23.02 10.26 -1.13
CA TRP A 599 -22.44 9.74 0.11
C TRP A 599 -21.45 10.72 0.71
N TYR A 600 -21.62 11.00 1.99
CA TYR A 600 -20.91 12.01 2.74
C TYR A 600 -20.26 11.43 4.00
N LEU A 601 -19.06 11.90 4.32
CA LEU A 601 -18.48 11.74 5.64
C LEU A 601 -19.02 12.84 6.55
N ARG A 602 -19.77 12.46 7.59
CA ARG A 602 -20.47 13.37 8.49
C ARG A 602 -19.96 13.28 9.91
N SER A 603 -19.67 14.44 10.51
CA SER A 603 -19.35 14.58 11.93
C SER A 603 -20.50 15.26 12.70
N ALA A 604 -21.70 14.75 12.53
CA ALA A 604 -22.92 15.23 13.17
C ALA A 604 -23.70 14.07 13.79
N LEU A 605 -24.36 14.32 14.94
CA LEU A 605 -25.13 13.32 15.69
C LEU A 605 -26.41 12.89 14.99
N THR A 606 -27.03 13.79 14.19
CA THR A 606 -28.31 13.54 13.51
C THR A 606 -28.14 13.73 12.02
N ASP A 607 -28.89 12.94 11.23
CA ASP A 607 -28.93 13.10 9.79
C ASP A 607 -29.72 14.37 9.44
N PRO A 608 -29.12 15.36 8.72
CA PRO A 608 -29.80 16.57 8.30
C PRO A 608 -31.01 16.35 7.38
N GLY A 609 -31.11 15.15 6.77
CA GLY A 609 -32.20 14.77 5.87
C GLY A 609 -33.32 13.95 6.49
N SER A 610 -33.28 13.62 7.77
CA SER A 610 -34.37 12.87 8.42
C SER A 610 -35.60 13.78 8.62
N PRO A 611 -36.79 13.39 8.12
CA PRO A 611 -38.00 14.16 8.37
C PRO A 611 -38.27 14.23 9.89
N GLN A 612 -38.25 15.41 10.47
CA GLN A 612 -38.79 15.61 11.81
C GLN A 612 -40.30 15.44 11.74
N THR A 613 -40.81 14.34 12.26
CA THR A 613 -42.23 14.18 12.54
C THR A 613 -42.59 14.98 13.79
N GLY A 614 -43.01 16.23 13.58
CA GLY A 614 -43.69 17.06 14.64
C GLY A 614 -43.30 18.52 14.61
N GLY A 615 -44.17 19.35 14.04
CA GLY A 615 -44.51 20.70 14.44
C GLY A 615 -43.44 21.79 14.63
N GLY A 616 -43.14 22.55 13.59
CA GLY A 616 -43.10 24.01 13.73
C GLY A 616 -41.93 24.69 14.40
N SER A 617 -40.69 24.18 14.36
CA SER A 617 -39.51 24.97 14.67
C SER A 617 -38.49 24.80 13.53
N PRO A 618 -37.62 25.82 13.18
CA PRO A 618 -36.56 25.67 12.23
C PRO A 618 -35.72 24.45 12.61
N PRO A 619 -35.19 23.66 11.66
CA PRO A 619 -34.35 22.49 11.98
C PRO A 619 -33.18 22.96 12.83
N ALA A 620 -33.11 22.44 14.06
CA ALA A 620 -31.95 22.67 14.92
C ALA A 620 -30.69 22.17 14.15
N THR A 621 -29.66 22.99 14.08
CA THR A 621 -28.37 22.59 13.52
C THR A 621 -27.90 21.31 14.21
N PRO A 622 -27.58 20.22 13.50
CA PRO A 622 -27.17 18.98 14.15
C PRO A 622 -25.97 19.21 15.05
N GLY A 623 -26.04 18.68 16.28
CA GLY A 623 -24.89 18.72 17.20
C GLY A 623 -23.66 18.01 16.61
N PRO A 624 -22.44 18.34 17.06
CA PRO A 624 -21.21 17.68 16.59
C PRO A 624 -21.22 16.20 17.01
N LEU A 625 -20.65 15.33 16.19
CA LEU A 625 -20.30 13.98 16.59
C LEU A 625 -18.89 13.99 17.19
N TYR A 626 -18.78 14.06 18.52
CA TYR A 626 -17.49 13.92 19.17
C TYR A 626 -17.02 12.47 19.19
N GLN A 627 -15.69 12.27 19.12
CA GLN A 627 -15.08 10.94 19.28
C GLN A 627 -15.30 10.43 20.72
N PRO A 628 -15.35 9.10 20.95
CA PRO A 628 -15.82 8.52 22.22
C PRO A 628 -14.90 8.73 23.44
N GLY A 629 -13.73 9.33 23.25
CA GLY A 629 -12.84 9.76 24.34
C GLY A 629 -13.24 11.11 24.95
N VAL A 630 -13.85 12.02 24.18
CA VAL A 630 -14.13 13.40 24.61
C VAL A 630 -14.97 13.47 25.88
N PRO A 631 -16.09 12.72 26.04
CA PRO A 631 -16.83 12.73 27.29
C PRO A 631 -16.03 12.23 28.49
N VAL A 632 -15.12 11.28 28.30
CA VAL A 632 -14.26 10.78 29.38
C VAL A 632 -13.22 11.84 29.78
N TYR A 633 -12.67 12.58 28.81
CA TYR A 633 -11.73 13.67 29.11
C TYR A 633 -12.41 14.84 29.80
N GLU A 634 -13.65 15.19 29.41
CA GLU A 634 -14.47 16.18 30.09
C GLU A 634 -14.76 15.78 31.56
N ALA A 635 -15.15 14.53 31.74
CA ALA A 635 -15.43 13.99 33.09
C ALA A 635 -14.15 13.90 33.93
N TYR A 636 -12.97 13.63 33.33
CA TYR A 636 -11.71 13.53 34.04
C TYR A 636 -11.37 14.81 34.81
N ALA A 637 -11.49 15.97 34.16
CA ALA A 637 -11.26 17.25 34.84
C ALA A 637 -12.19 17.44 36.04
N ASN A 638 -13.47 17.10 35.90
CA ASN A 638 -14.46 17.21 37.00
C ASN A 638 -14.16 16.21 38.12
N THR A 639 -13.81 14.97 37.79
CA THR A 639 -13.41 13.94 38.75
C THR A 639 -12.24 14.42 39.61
N LEU A 640 -11.17 14.93 39.00
CA LEU A 640 -10.01 15.44 39.71
C LEU A 640 -10.37 16.60 40.65
N MET A 641 -11.24 17.52 40.21
CA MET A 641 -11.72 18.62 41.05
C MET A 641 -12.53 18.09 42.24
N GLN A 642 -13.44 17.13 42.05
CA GLN A 642 -14.23 16.52 43.14
C GLN A 642 -13.32 15.81 44.15
N LEU A 643 -12.30 15.06 43.67
CA LEU A 643 -11.37 14.34 44.54
C LEU A 643 -10.40 15.25 45.30
N SER A 644 -10.31 16.53 44.91
CA SER A 644 -9.41 17.54 45.51
C SER A 644 -10.08 18.36 46.62
N LYS A 645 -11.37 18.17 46.88
CA LYS A 645 -12.12 18.95 47.93
C LYS A 645 -11.51 18.80 49.30
N LEU A 646 -11.47 19.94 50.02
CA LEU A 646 -10.93 20.02 51.36
C LEU A 646 -12.04 19.69 52.40
N PRO A 647 -11.73 18.94 53.47
CA PRO A 647 -12.65 18.66 54.53
C PRO A 647 -12.90 19.88 55.45
N THR A 648 -13.97 19.90 56.17
CA THR A 648 -14.15 20.80 57.31
C THR A 648 -13.28 20.38 58.49
N LEU A 649 -13.05 21.29 59.47
CA LEU A 649 -12.31 20.96 60.69
C LEU A 649 -12.91 19.73 61.39
N ARG A 650 -14.24 19.67 61.48
CA ARG A 650 -14.96 18.59 62.14
C ARG A 650 -14.82 17.25 61.41
N GLN A 651 -14.96 17.25 60.10
CA GLN A 651 -14.71 16.02 59.30
C GLN A 651 -13.28 15.52 59.42
N ARG A 652 -12.31 16.43 59.62
CA ARG A 652 -10.89 16.07 59.74
C ARG A 652 -10.53 15.46 61.07
N VAL A 653 -10.94 16.07 62.19
CA VAL A 653 -10.43 15.71 63.52
C VAL A 653 -11.52 15.54 64.58
N GLY A 654 -12.82 15.54 64.22
CA GLY A 654 -13.93 15.56 65.16
C GLY A 654 -14.01 16.84 65.95
N ASP A 655 -14.79 16.85 67.02
CA ASP A 655 -14.98 18.02 67.91
C ASP A 655 -13.90 18.12 68.97
N ARG A 656 -12.93 19.07 68.80
CA ARG A 656 -11.85 19.34 69.74
C ARG A 656 -12.07 20.55 70.64
N ARG A 657 -13.16 21.31 70.43
CA ARG A 657 -13.38 22.60 71.08
C ARG A 657 -13.62 22.39 72.60
N TYR A 658 -14.08 21.25 73.00
CA TYR A 658 -14.53 20.93 74.29
C TYR A 658 -13.74 19.84 75.01
N ASP A 659 -12.45 19.72 74.74
CA ASP A 659 -11.54 18.84 75.43
C ASP A 659 -10.67 19.65 76.43
N PRO A 660 -11.25 19.98 77.61
CA PRO A 660 -10.59 20.89 78.60
C PRO A 660 -9.38 20.26 79.23
N GLN A 661 -9.20 18.91 79.13
CA GLN A 661 -8.10 18.21 79.77
C GLN A 661 -7.11 17.62 78.72
N GLY A 662 -7.47 17.51 77.43
CA GLY A 662 -6.59 17.22 76.36
C GLY A 662 -5.93 18.49 75.74
N ALA A 663 -6.32 19.64 76.24
CA ALA A 663 -5.97 21.00 75.78
C ALA A 663 -4.50 21.34 75.81
N GLY A 664 -3.65 20.53 76.40
CA GLY A 664 -2.23 20.72 76.47
C GLY A 664 -1.37 19.60 75.84
N ARG A 665 -1.91 18.75 75.01
CA ARG A 665 -1.27 17.56 74.47
C ARG A 665 -1.20 17.53 72.94
N ASN A 666 -0.10 17.04 72.43
CA ASN A 666 0.03 16.67 71.01
C ASN A 666 -0.89 15.51 70.69
N GLY A 667 -1.17 15.29 69.44
CA GLY A 667 -2.11 14.23 69.06
C GLY A 667 -1.71 13.59 67.71
N ALA A 668 -2.16 12.39 67.57
CA ALA A 668 -2.20 11.68 66.27
C ALA A 668 -3.62 11.28 65.96
N TRP A 669 -3.95 11.27 64.67
CA TRP A 669 -5.28 10.88 64.23
C TRP A 669 -5.21 10.13 62.90
N ALA A 670 -6.22 9.34 62.69
CA ALA A 670 -6.46 8.67 61.42
C ALA A 670 -7.94 8.76 61.07
N ARG A 671 -8.27 8.93 59.80
CA ARG A 671 -9.64 8.87 59.30
C ARG A 671 -9.75 8.10 58.00
N MET A 672 -10.90 7.54 57.80
CA MET A 672 -11.35 6.95 56.53
C MET A 672 -12.59 7.69 56.05
N GLU A 673 -12.68 7.90 54.79
CA GLU A 673 -13.76 8.56 54.09
C GLU A 673 -14.16 7.72 52.89
N GLY A 674 -15.45 7.41 52.78
CA GLY A 674 -16.03 6.79 51.61
C GLY A 674 -17.13 7.68 51.05
N SER A 675 -17.18 7.88 49.74
CA SER A 675 -18.27 8.63 49.13
C SER A 675 -18.77 8.01 47.86
N THR A 676 -20.07 8.16 47.59
CA THR A 676 -20.67 7.90 46.30
C THR A 676 -21.29 9.17 45.77
N SER A 677 -21.07 9.49 44.50
CA SER A 677 -21.53 10.75 43.90
C SER A 677 -22.18 10.49 42.56
N ARG A 678 -23.27 11.19 42.28
CA ARG A 678 -23.79 11.37 40.94
C ARG A 678 -23.67 12.82 40.56
N LEU A 679 -22.92 13.10 39.49
CA LEU A 679 -22.71 14.46 39.02
C LEU A 679 -23.32 14.61 37.62
N ASP A 680 -24.27 15.55 37.49
CA ASP A 680 -24.92 15.93 36.25
C ASP A 680 -24.62 17.42 36.03
N PRO A 681 -23.59 17.77 35.21
CA PRO A 681 -23.18 19.15 35.05
C PRO A 681 -24.30 20.01 34.46
N ALA A 682 -24.55 21.20 35.02
CA ALA A 682 -25.51 22.16 34.48
C ALA A 682 -25.12 22.69 33.10
N VAL A 683 -23.84 22.65 32.78
CA VAL A 683 -23.27 22.89 31.42
C VAL A 683 -22.28 21.78 31.13
N SER A 684 -22.46 21.06 30.01
CA SER A 684 -21.57 20.03 29.52
C SER A 684 -21.55 20.07 28.02
N THR A 685 -20.34 20.11 27.42
CA THR A 685 -20.17 20.07 25.97
C THR A 685 -20.64 18.74 25.40
N THR A 686 -20.42 17.64 26.10
CA THR A 686 -20.77 16.29 25.62
C THR A 686 -22.05 15.73 26.28
N GLY A 687 -22.73 16.52 27.13
CA GLY A 687 -23.87 16.04 27.90
C GLY A 687 -23.50 14.84 28.77
N GLN A 688 -22.26 14.79 29.26
CA GLN A 688 -21.79 13.68 30.08
C GLN A 688 -22.38 13.74 31.49
N ARG A 689 -22.63 12.55 32.05
CA ARG A 689 -22.94 12.31 33.44
C ARG A 689 -21.93 11.35 34.02
N GLN A 690 -21.59 11.54 35.32
CA GLN A 690 -20.62 10.68 35.98
C GLN A 690 -21.12 10.20 37.34
N ASP A 691 -20.91 8.92 37.65
CA ASP A 691 -21.05 8.32 38.94
C ASP A 691 -19.65 8.02 39.48
N ILE A 692 -19.33 8.51 40.71
CA ILE A 692 -18.00 8.40 41.31
C ILE A 692 -18.12 7.65 42.62
N ASP A 693 -17.41 6.54 42.76
CA ASP A 693 -17.23 5.86 44.04
C ASP A 693 -15.79 6.13 44.50
N ASP A 694 -15.65 6.72 45.67
CA ASP A 694 -14.39 7.22 46.20
C ASP A 694 -14.10 6.67 47.58
N TRP A 695 -12.86 6.32 47.84
CA TRP A 695 -12.35 5.96 49.13
C TRP A 695 -11.05 6.71 49.41
N LYS A 696 -10.93 7.28 50.64
CA LYS A 696 -9.74 8.02 51.06
C LYS A 696 -9.39 7.69 52.51
N MET A 697 -8.15 7.42 52.79
CA MET A 697 -7.53 7.33 54.11
C MET A 697 -6.61 8.51 54.34
N GLN A 698 -6.64 9.05 55.55
CA GLN A 698 -5.77 10.14 55.95
C GLN A 698 -5.25 9.88 57.39
N ILE A 699 -3.94 10.09 57.57
CA ILE A 699 -3.27 10.02 58.88
C ILE A 699 -2.56 11.34 59.13
N GLY A 700 -2.65 11.81 60.37
CA GLY A 700 -2.05 13.11 60.74
C GLY A 700 -1.53 13.16 62.16
N VAL A 701 -0.61 14.11 62.35
CA VAL A 701 -0.09 14.46 63.69
C VAL A 701 -0.27 15.95 63.90
N ASP A 702 -0.68 16.29 65.12
CA ASP A 702 -0.90 17.67 65.52
C ASP A 702 -0.03 18.01 66.72
N ARG A 703 0.54 19.22 66.72
CA ARG A 703 1.36 19.74 67.78
C ARG A 703 0.80 21.12 68.23
N ILE A 704 0.77 21.34 69.53
CA ILE A 704 0.52 22.68 70.06
C ILE A 704 1.74 23.55 69.82
N LEU A 705 1.56 24.64 69.10
CA LEU A 705 2.58 25.61 68.78
C LEU A 705 2.65 26.74 69.79
N ALA A 706 1.46 27.15 70.28
CA ALA A 706 1.33 28.17 71.32
C ALA A 706 0.04 27.94 72.16
N GLY A 707 0.09 28.23 73.46
CA GLY A 707 -1.07 28.24 74.35
C GLY A 707 -0.96 29.43 75.27
N GLN A 708 -2.05 30.08 75.55
CA GLN A 708 -2.14 31.25 76.45
C GLN A 708 -2.84 30.91 77.80
N GLN A 709 -2.61 31.77 78.79
CA GLN A 709 -3.25 31.55 80.15
C GLN A 709 -4.75 31.64 80.10
N ASP A 710 -5.28 32.35 79.09
CA ASP A 710 -6.77 32.43 78.90
C ASP A 710 -7.43 31.17 78.36
N GLY A 711 -6.60 30.12 78.05
CA GLY A 711 -7.06 28.84 77.52
C GLY A 711 -7.06 28.79 76.01
N SER A 712 -6.73 29.89 75.29
CA SER A 712 -6.59 29.84 73.82
C SER A 712 -5.34 29.07 73.40
N ARG A 713 -5.39 28.44 72.23
CA ARG A 713 -4.27 27.61 71.72
C ARG A 713 -4.20 27.60 70.18
N LEU A 714 -2.97 27.55 69.71
CA LEU A 714 -2.66 27.39 68.31
C LEU A 714 -2.08 26.00 68.07
N VAL A 715 -2.70 25.24 67.20
CA VAL A 715 -2.34 23.86 66.83
C VAL A 715 -1.90 23.79 65.39
N GLY A 716 -0.68 23.36 65.17
CA GLY A 716 -0.17 23.04 63.83
C GLY A 716 -0.22 21.56 63.56
N GLY A 717 -0.59 21.15 62.35
CA GLY A 717 -0.70 19.74 61.98
C GLY A 717 -0.13 19.46 60.63
N LEU A 718 0.23 18.21 60.41
CA LEU A 718 0.62 17.67 59.09
C LEU A 718 -0.08 16.31 58.90
N ALA A 719 -0.72 16.15 57.75
CA ALA A 719 -1.38 14.91 57.42
C ALA A 719 -0.95 14.40 56.04
N LEU A 720 -0.90 13.07 55.86
CA LEU A 720 -0.75 12.37 54.62
C LEU A 720 -2.08 11.72 54.27
N HIS A 721 -2.38 11.66 52.96
CA HIS A 721 -3.57 10.97 52.50
C HIS A 721 -3.23 10.08 51.30
N TYR A 722 -4.03 8.99 51.20
CA TYR A 722 -4.06 8.07 50.06
C TYR A 722 -5.53 7.76 49.74
N GLY A 723 -5.84 7.62 48.44
CA GLY A 723 -7.20 7.27 48.05
C GLY A 723 -7.25 6.63 46.65
N ILE A 724 -8.35 5.95 46.43
CA ILE A 724 -8.71 5.32 45.16
C ILE A 724 -10.14 5.69 44.78
N SER A 725 -10.37 5.83 43.51
CA SER A 725 -11.68 6.22 43.00
C SER A 725 -11.98 5.53 41.69
N ASP A 726 -13.20 5.04 41.51
CA ASP A 726 -13.79 4.55 40.26
C ASP A 726 -14.85 5.56 39.80
N THR A 727 -14.72 6.04 38.58
CA THR A 727 -15.66 6.95 37.95
C THR A 727 -16.24 6.31 36.69
N ARG A 728 -17.56 6.18 36.65
CA ARG A 728 -18.31 5.76 35.47
C ARG A 728 -18.85 6.97 34.73
N VAL A 729 -18.60 7.05 33.44
CA VAL A 729 -19.04 8.16 32.57
C VAL A 729 -20.07 7.66 31.58
N SER A 730 -21.15 8.37 31.42
CA SER A 730 -22.22 8.10 30.45
C SER A 730 -22.47 9.32 29.57
N SER A 731 -22.55 9.11 28.23
CA SER A 731 -22.85 10.16 27.27
C SER A 731 -23.42 9.55 25.98
N VAL A 732 -24.12 10.37 25.19
CA VAL A 732 -24.60 9.99 23.85
C VAL A 732 -23.47 9.59 22.88
N TYR A 733 -22.22 10.03 23.13
CA TYR A 733 -21.02 9.70 22.36
C TYR A 733 -20.34 8.39 22.81
N GLY A 734 -20.86 7.76 23.85
CA GLY A 734 -20.38 6.52 24.43
C GLY A 734 -20.05 6.62 25.91
N ASN A 735 -20.09 5.48 26.58
CA ASN A 735 -19.78 5.36 28.01
C ASN A 735 -18.28 5.10 28.21
N GLY A 736 -17.78 5.42 29.41
CA GLY A 736 -16.40 5.17 29.79
C GLY A 736 -16.18 5.03 31.27
N SER A 737 -14.92 4.85 31.67
CA SER A 737 -14.52 4.85 33.09
C SER A 737 -13.18 5.55 33.30
N ILE A 738 -12.96 5.99 34.53
CA ILE A 738 -11.74 6.61 35.02
C ILE A 738 -11.39 5.98 36.35
N ASP A 739 -10.31 5.22 36.38
CA ASP A 739 -9.78 4.63 37.60
C ASP A 739 -8.67 5.54 38.11
N THR A 740 -8.78 6.10 39.32
CA THR A 740 -7.84 7.09 39.84
C THR A 740 -7.24 6.66 41.16
N THR A 741 -5.95 6.71 41.32
CA THR A 741 -5.22 6.62 42.57
C THR A 741 -4.66 7.99 42.92
N ARG A 742 -4.73 8.40 44.20
CA ARG A 742 -4.17 9.67 44.66
C ARG A 742 -3.42 9.55 45.97
N TYR A 743 -2.46 10.43 46.16
CA TYR A 743 -1.73 10.59 47.41
C TYR A 743 -1.34 12.05 47.58
N GLY A 744 -1.17 12.48 48.83
CA GLY A 744 -0.80 13.86 49.06
C GLY A 744 -0.56 14.20 50.53
N LEU A 745 -0.28 15.47 50.73
CA LEU A 745 0.01 16.02 52.05
C LEU A 745 -0.86 17.24 52.34
N THR A 746 -1.14 17.45 53.64
CA THR A 746 -2.04 18.51 54.12
C THR A 746 -1.44 19.14 55.39
N PRO A 747 -0.70 20.25 55.33
CA PRO A 747 -0.41 21.08 56.50
C PRO A 747 -1.66 21.83 56.96
N THR A 748 -1.82 21.98 58.28
CA THR A 748 -2.94 22.64 58.90
C THR A 748 -2.51 23.54 60.03
N LEU A 749 -3.30 24.58 60.28
CA LEU A 749 -3.10 25.51 61.40
C LEU A 749 -4.45 25.89 61.96
N THR A 750 -4.73 25.47 63.18
CA THR A 750 -6.02 25.71 63.86
C THR A 750 -5.79 26.54 65.13
N TRP A 751 -6.47 27.66 65.25
CA TRP A 751 -6.56 28.45 66.48
C TRP A 751 -7.92 28.18 67.14
N TYR A 752 -7.87 27.91 68.43
CA TYR A 752 -9.02 27.73 69.28
C TYR A 752 -8.98 28.85 70.35
N GLY A 753 -10.01 29.71 70.37
CA GLY A 753 -10.18 30.73 71.39
C GLY A 753 -10.84 30.21 72.63
N SER A 754 -10.63 30.86 73.73
CA SER A 754 -11.22 30.57 75.07
C SER A 754 -12.75 30.71 75.14
N ASP A 755 -13.34 31.51 74.23
CA ASP A 755 -14.76 31.81 74.13
C ASP A 755 -15.57 30.95 73.17
N GLY A 756 -14.91 29.80 72.68
CA GLY A 756 -15.50 28.84 71.74
C GLY A 756 -15.44 29.22 70.30
N VAL A 757 -14.69 30.31 69.99
CA VAL A 757 -14.34 30.65 68.60
C VAL A 757 -13.24 29.68 68.11
N TYR A 758 -13.24 29.31 66.85
CA TYR A 758 -12.11 28.66 66.19
C TYR A 758 -11.89 29.26 64.79
N VAL A 759 -10.60 29.19 64.32
CA VAL A 759 -10.23 29.49 62.97
C VAL A 759 -9.28 28.36 62.50
N ASP A 760 -9.60 27.72 61.40
CA ASP A 760 -8.82 26.63 60.84
C ASP A 760 -8.36 26.99 59.42
N ALA A 761 -7.06 26.94 59.19
CA ALA A 761 -6.47 27.08 57.88
C ALA A 761 -5.80 25.78 57.45
N GLN A 762 -6.00 25.40 56.21
CA GLN A 762 -5.42 24.20 55.63
C GLN A 762 -4.93 24.46 54.20
N ALA A 763 -3.79 23.84 53.87
CA ALA A 763 -3.32 23.74 52.51
C ALA A 763 -3.18 22.26 52.13
N GLN A 764 -3.41 21.92 50.91
CA GLN A 764 -3.31 20.53 50.42
C GLN A 764 -2.58 20.48 49.08
N ALA A 765 -1.68 19.50 48.94
CA ALA A 765 -1.12 19.12 47.65
C ALA A 765 -1.42 17.66 47.38
N THR A 766 -1.96 17.36 46.22
CA THR A 766 -2.39 16.01 45.83
C THR A 766 -1.85 15.69 44.44
N TRP A 767 -1.34 14.48 44.27
CA TRP A 767 -0.89 13.91 43.01
C TRP A 767 -1.77 12.73 42.65
N PHE A 768 -2.09 12.63 41.38
CA PHE A 768 -3.00 11.62 40.85
C PHE A 768 -2.33 10.78 39.78
N ASP A 769 -2.75 9.54 39.71
CA ASP A 769 -2.46 8.59 38.64
C ASP A 769 -3.77 7.98 38.17
N SER A 770 -4.11 8.13 36.87
CA SER A 770 -5.43 7.77 36.37
C SER A 770 -5.38 6.99 35.07
N ASP A 771 -6.20 5.94 34.97
CA ASP A 771 -6.46 5.19 33.74
C ASP A 771 -7.82 5.61 33.17
N LEU A 772 -7.83 6.01 31.90
CA LEU A 772 -9.02 6.45 31.19
C LEU A 772 -9.39 5.44 30.12
N LYS A 773 -10.68 5.04 30.09
CA LYS A 773 -11.20 4.03 29.15
C LYS A 773 -12.53 4.48 28.56
N SER A 774 -12.75 4.21 27.29
CA SER A 774 -14.04 4.30 26.61
C SER A 774 -14.55 2.91 26.27
N ARG A 775 -15.84 2.66 26.42
CA ARG A 775 -16.44 1.38 26.03
C ARG A 775 -16.38 1.14 24.52
N LEU A 776 -16.46 2.19 23.72
CA LEU A 776 -16.42 2.10 22.25
C LEU A 776 -15.01 2.09 21.69
N ALA A 777 -14.06 2.75 22.36
CA ALA A 777 -12.69 2.93 21.89
C ALA A 777 -11.64 2.12 22.70
N GLY A 778 -12.02 1.50 23.82
CA GLY A 778 -11.07 0.82 24.70
C GLY A 778 -10.21 1.78 25.52
N LYS A 779 -8.96 1.45 25.77
CA LYS A 779 -8.02 2.26 26.54
C LYS A 779 -7.73 3.57 25.81
N LEU A 780 -7.91 4.71 26.48
CA LEU A 780 -7.67 6.06 25.97
C LEU A 780 -6.34 6.61 26.44
N LYS A 781 -6.04 6.45 27.75
CA LYS A 781 -4.80 6.85 28.40
C LYS A 781 -4.51 5.90 29.56
N ASP A 782 -3.26 5.55 29.74
CA ASP A 782 -2.73 4.73 30.83
C ASP A 782 -1.79 5.59 31.67
N GLY A 783 -1.96 5.57 33.01
CA GLY A 783 -1.12 6.32 33.93
C GLY A 783 -1.11 7.82 33.70
N GLY A 784 -2.27 8.43 33.46
CA GLY A 784 -2.42 9.88 33.30
C GLY A 784 -2.09 10.59 34.61
N LYS A 785 -1.08 11.47 34.61
CA LYS A 785 -0.64 12.24 35.78
C LYS A 785 -1.42 13.54 35.91
N ALA A 786 -1.73 13.89 37.15
CA ALA A 786 -2.32 15.17 37.49
C ALA A 786 -1.85 15.63 38.86
N SER A 787 -2.00 16.92 39.12
CA SER A 787 -1.73 17.54 40.45
C SER A 787 -2.80 18.53 40.81
N SER A 788 -3.01 18.69 42.10
CA SER A 788 -3.92 19.69 42.66
C SER A 788 -3.33 20.36 43.87
N TYR A 789 -3.59 21.65 43.97
CA TYR A 789 -3.30 22.46 45.18
C TYR A 789 -4.59 23.05 45.71
N GLY A 790 -4.81 22.89 47.01
CA GLY A 790 -5.99 23.42 47.69
C GLY A 790 -5.61 24.28 48.90
N PHE A 791 -6.34 25.34 49.11
CA PHE A 791 -6.26 26.22 50.30
C PHE A 791 -7.66 26.42 50.86
N GLY A 792 -7.80 26.35 52.20
CA GLY A 792 -9.06 26.56 52.87
C GLY A 792 -8.89 27.29 54.18
N ILE A 793 -9.85 28.14 54.46
CA ILE A 793 -9.98 28.78 55.77
C ILE A 793 -11.44 28.60 56.27
N GLU A 794 -11.60 28.12 57.50
CA GLU A 794 -12.88 27.93 58.18
C GLU A 794 -12.89 28.64 59.48
N ALA A 795 -14.00 29.28 59.88
CA ALA A 795 -14.20 29.86 61.16
C ALA A 795 -15.58 29.53 61.71
N GLY A 796 -15.68 29.42 63.01
CA GLY A 796 -16.99 29.18 63.67
C GLY A 796 -16.92 29.53 65.17
N LYS A 797 -18.13 29.68 65.77
CA LYS A 797 -18.23 29.96 67.16
C LYS A 797 -19.36 29.16 67.77
N ALA A 798 -19.11 28.57 68.94
CA ALA A 798 -20.16 27.84 69.68
C ALA A 798 -20.87 28.77 70.66
N TYR A 799 -22.18 28.84 70.51
CA TYR A 799 -23.10 29.54 71.43
C TYR A 799 -23.91 28.53 72.25
N GLY A 800 -23.69 28.48 73.55
CA GLY A 800 -24.46 27.63 74.45
C GLY A 800 -25.91 28.10 74.53
N LEU A 801 -26.89 27.24 74.24
CA LEU A 801 -28.30 27.51 74.29
C LEU A 801 -28.87 27.03 75.61
N ARG A 802 -28.44 25.90 76.14
CA ARG A 802 -28.72 25.31 77.44
C ARG A 802 -27.65 24.28 77.80
N GLU A 803 -27.68 23.73 78.99
CA GLU A 803 -26.73 22.71 79.41
C GLU A 803 -26.67 21.53 78.38
N GLY A 804 -25.46 21.27 77.85
CA GLY A 804 -25.19 20.26 76.86
C GLY A 804 -25.58 20.60 75.40
N LEU A 805 -26.32 21.68 75.12
CA LEU A 805 -26.79 22.06 73.82
C LEU A 805 -26.13 23.35 73.32
N ALA A 806 -25.54 23.34 72.18
CA ALA A 806 -24.93 24.53 71.58
C ALA A 806 -25.28 24.67 70.09
N LEU A 807 -25.41 25.92 69.63
CA LEU A 807 -25.52 26.30 68.21
C LEU A 807 -24.17 26.77 67.75
N VAL A 808 -23.74 26.28 66.55
CA VAL A 808 -22.41 26.60 66.02
C VAL A 808 -22.54 27.09 64.56
N PRO A 809 -22.73 28.40 64.36
CA PRO A 809 -22.54 29.01 63.05
C PRO A 809 -21.12 28.85 62.62
N GLN A 810 -20.93 28.52 61.30
CA GLN A 810 -19.63 28.28 60.71
C GLN A 810 -19.58 28.75 59.25
N ALA A 811 -18.44 29.21 58.81
CA ALA A 811 -18.22 29.60 57.44
C ALA A 811 -16.83 29.08 56.96
N GLN A 812 -16.78 28.71 55.72
CA GLN A 812 -15.52 28.23 55.10
C GLN A 812 -15.42 28.77 53.69
N VAL A 813 -14.21 29.14 53.29
CA VAL A 813 -13.85 29.41 51.89
C VAL A 813 -12.74 28.47 51.51
N THR A 814 -12.88 27.81 50.36
CA THR A 814 -11.90 26.89 49.80
C THR A 814 -11.58 27.29 48.37
N TYR A 815 -10.30 27.33 48.04
CA TYR A 815 -9.79 27.45 46.67
C TYR A 815 -9.04 26.17 46.30
N VAL A 816 -9.34 25.62 45.13
CA VAL A 816 -8.66 24.43 44.59
C VAL A 816 -8.30 24.70 43.15
N SER A 817 -7.05 24.38 42.77
CA SER A 817 -6.57 24.41 41.39
C SER A 817 -6.07 23.01 41.01
N THR A 818 -6.62 22.47 39.96
CA THR A 818 -6.32 21.09 39.51
C THR A 818 -5.91 21.12 38.03
N ARG A 819 -4.83 20.43 37.70
CA ARG A 819 -4.33 20.30 36.34
C ARG A 819 -3.83 18.90 36.10
N PHE A 820 -4.13 18.34 34.91
CA PHE A 820 -3.52 17.11 34.43
C PHE A 820 -2.48 17.38 33.36
N ASP A 821 -1.49 16.48 33.25
CA ASP A 821 -0.44 16.56 32.24
C ASP A 821 -1.01 16.31 30.85
N ARG A 822 -0.57 17.12 29.89
CA ARG A 822 -0.93 16.96 28.49
C ARG A 822 -0.54 15.57 27.99
N PHE A 823 -1.45 14.94 27.22
CA PHE A 823 -1.21 13.66 26.59
C PHE A 823 -1.84 13.61 25.19
N ASN A 824 -1.38 12.67 24.37
CA ASN A 824 -2.10 12.26 23.17
C ASN A 824 -2.89 11.01 23.47
N ASP A 825 -4.12 10.97 23.00
CA ASP A 825 -4.97 9.80 23.11
C ASP A 825 -4.58 8.70 22.07
N ARG A 826 -5.32 7.58 22.11
CA ARG A 826 -5.08 6.46 21.18
C ARG A 826 -5.28 6.83 19.70
N PHE A 827 -5.99 7.91 19.38
CA PHE A 827 -6.23 8.42 18.03
C PHE A 827 -5.25 9.51 17.62
N GLY A 828 -4.32 9.88 18.52
CA GLY A 828 -3.34 10.94 18.29
C GLY A 828 -3.85 12.33 18.61
N ALA A 829 -5.10 12.50 19.12
CA ALA A 829 -5.64 13.77 19.52
C ALA A 829 -4.94 14.26 20.80
N ARG A 830 -4.46 15.52 20.78
CA ARG A 830 -3.86 16.17 21.94
C ARG A 830 -4.93 16.56 22.94
N VAL A 831 -4.79 16.14 24.20
CA VAL A 831 -5.67 16.45 25.31
C VAL A 831 -4.88 17.23 26.35
N GLU A 832 -5.38 18.40 26.74
CA GLU A 832 -4.72 19.25 27.73
C GLU A 832 -5.71 20.00 28.62
N SER A 833 -5.29 20.24 29.86
CA SER A 833 -6.04 21.04 30.84
C SER A 833 -5.86 22.51 30.54
N ASP A 834 -6.97 23.27 30.43
CA ASP A 834 -6.97 24.73 30.25
C ASP A 834 -7.41 25.45 31.56
N LYS A 835 -8.58 25.08 32.11
CA LYS A 835 -9.08 25.58 33.40
C LYS A 835 -9.51 24.43 34.27
N GLY A 836 -9.16 24.48 35.57
CA GLY A 836 -9.54 23.48 36.59
C GLY A 836 -9.51 24.09 37.98
N ASP A 837 -10.07 25.30 38.11
CA ASP A 837 -10.07 26.08 39.37
C ASP A 837 -11.47 26.12 39.96
N SER A 838 -11.56 26.02 41.30
CA SER A 838 -12.77 26.11 42.10
C SER A 838 -12.55 27.07 43.27
N LEU A 839 -13.46 27.98 43.48
CA LEU A 839 -13.54 28.83 44.67
C LEU A 839 -14.93 28.66 45.31
N GLN A 840 -15.00 27.87 46.38
CA GLN A 840 -16.27 27.53 47.01
C GLN A 840 -16.36 28.20 48.37
N GLY A 841 -17.46 28.89 48.60
CA GLY A 841 -17.94 29.35 49.92
C GLY A 841 -18.91 28.38 50.53
N ARG A 842 -18.80 28.13 51.84
CA ARG A 842 -19.73 27.38 52.64
C ARG A 842 -20.15 28.21 53.85
N PHE A 843 -21.45 28.32 54.06
CA PHE A 843 -22.04 28.86 55.27
C PHE A 843 -22.94 27.81 55.90
N GLY A 844 -22.82 27.58 57.23
CA GLY A 844 -23.55 26.52 57.88
C GLY A 844 -23.81 26.76 59.34
N VAL A 845 -24.73 25.98 59.85
CA VAL A 845 -25.08 25.98 61.28
C VAL A 845 -25.11 24.52 61.75
N ALA A 846 -24.43 24.24 62.88
CA ALA A 846 -24.50 22.95 63.51
C ALA A 846 -25.24 23.12 64.90
N LEU A 847 -26.01 22.10 65.20
CA LEU A 847 -26.67 21.95 66.54
C LEU A 847 -25.96 20.77 67.21
N ASP A 848 -25.22 21.05 68.28
CA ASP A 848 -24.43 20.10 69.05
C ASP A 848 -25.11 19.74 70.33
N TYR A 849 -25.31 18.46 70.63
CA TYR A 849 -25.79 17.96 71.94
C TYR A 849 -24.71 17.12 72.59
N ARG A 850 -24.24 17.52 73.77
CA ARG A 850 -23.22 16.91 74.57
C ARG A 850 -23.79 16.26 75.82
N SER A 851 -23.38 15.06 76.10
CA SER A 851 -23.63 14.38 77.38
C SER A 851 -22.26 14.03 78.01
N ASN A 852 -22.09 14.50 79.25
CA ASN A 852 -21.01 14.11 80.15
C ASN A 852 -21.52 12.94 81.00
N GLY A 853 -20.81 11.75 80.86
CA GLY A 853 -21.13 10.59 81.69
C GLY A 853 -20.94 10.92 83.20
N GLN A 854 -22.00 10.93 83.97
CA GLN A 854 -21.94 11.07 85.44
C GLN A 854 -21.62 9.73 86.06
N GLY A 855 -20.40 9.55 86.63
CA GLY A 855 -20.03 8.43 87.50
C GLY A 855 -18.61 8.65 87.99
N ALA A 856 -18.39 8.39 89.32
CA ALA A 856 -17.03 8.52 89.87
C ALA A 856 -16.02 7.65 89.20
N GLY A 857 -15.05 8.29 88.48
CA GLY A 857 -13.92 7.60 87.88
C GLY A 857 -14.04 7.30 86.41
N VAL A 858 -15.05 7.71 85.64
CA VAL A 858 -15.21 7.40 84.23
C VAL A 858 -15.22 8.71 83.44
N ASP A 859 -14.01 9.08 82.87
CA ASP A 859 -13.88 10.19 81.90
C ASP A 859 -14.41 9.76 80.54
N ARG A 860 -15.71 9.84 80.33
CA ARG A 860 -16.39 9.59 79.05
C ARG A 860 -17.18 10.82 78.63
N GLN A 861 -17.10 11.18 77.36
CA GLN A 861 -17.83 12.26 76.78
C GLN A 861 -18.41 11.85 75.45
N SER A 862 -19.64 12.12 75.17
CA SER A 862 -20.27 11.95 73.85
C SER A 862 -20.82 13.28 73.36
N ASN A 863 -20.71 13.49 72.06
CA ASN A 863 -21.31 14.61 71.33
C ASN A 863 -22.05 14.09 70.13
N VAL A 864 -23.33 14.43 69.96
CA VAL A 864 -24.11 14.14 68.78
C VAL A 864 -24.53 15.47 68.16
N TYR A 865 -24.45 15.58 66.85
CA TYR A 865 -24.74 16.82 66.18
C TYR A 865 -25.42 16.62 64.81
N GLY A 866 -26.16 17.62 64.39
CA GLY A 866 -26.65 17.80 63.03
C GLY A 866 -26.15 19.11 62.49
N VAL A 867 -25.78 19.11 61.18
CA VAL A 867 -25.28 20.30 60.49
C VAL A 867 -26.06 20.54 59.21
N LEU A 868 -26.41 21.79 58.98
CA LEU A 868 -26.98 22.25 57.70
C LEU A 868 -26.08 23.29 57.11
N ASN A 869 -25.71 23.12 55.83
CA ASN A 869 -24.84 24.03 55.11
C ASN A 869 -25.44 24.43 53.75
N LEU A 870 -25.12 25.63 53.33
CA LEU A 870 -25.27 26.13 51.96
C LEU A 870 -23.88 26.33 51.41
N LYS A 871 -23.62 25.76 50.24
CA LYS A 871 -22.33 25.87 49.50
C LYS A 871 -22.58 26.62 48.19
N HIS A 872 -21.63 27.49 47.78
CA HIS A 872 -21.74 28.24 46.54
C HIS A 872 -20.38 28.27 45.82
N GLU A 873 -20.39 27.92 44.52
CA GLU A 873 -19.23 27.94 43.62
C GLU A 873 -19.18 29.28 42.89
N PHE A 874 -18.09 29.99 42.98
CA PHE A 874 -17.92 31.32 42.40
C PHE A 874 -17.25 31.28 41.01
N LEU A 875 -16.57 30.19 40.65
CA LEU A 875 -15.87 30.05 39.38
C LEU A 875 -16.67 29.23 38.34
N ASP A 876 -16.17 29.22 37.10
CA ASP A 876 -16.92 28.70 35.93
C ASP A 876 -16.68 27.20 35.62
N GLY A 877 -16.10 26.44 36.55
CA GLY A 877 -15.86 25.02 36.37
C GLY A 877 -14.60 24.70 35.56
N SER A 878 -14.62 23.56 34.85
CA SER A 878 -13.48 23.08 34.11
C SER A 878 -13.58 23.37 32.59
N ARG A 879 -12.44 23.61 31.96
CA ARG A 879 -12.26 23.63 30.50
C ARG A 879 -11.00 22.87 30.14
N ILE A 880 -11.15 22.01 29.16
CA ILE A 880 -10.05 21.26 28.56
C ILE A 880 -10.02 21.52 27.05
N GLN A 881 -8.87 21.23 26.41
CA GLN A 881 -8.73 21.25 24.96
C GLN A 881 -8.54 19.82 24.45
N VAL A 882 -9.27 19.45 23.40
CA VAL A 882 -9.08 18.19 22.68
C VAL A 882 -8.81 18.55 21.22
N ALA A 883 -7.57 18.40 20.77
CA ALA A 883 -7.10 18.84 19.44
C ALA A 883 -7.56 20.29 19.15
N ASP A 884 -7.27 21.19 20.07
CA ASP A 884 -7.60 22.62 20.02
C ASP A 884 -9.12 22.97 20.09
N VAL A 885 -9.98 21.96 20.29
CA VAL A 885 -11.40 22.15 20.49
C VAL A 885 -11.69 22.31 22.00
N PRO A 886 -12.27 23.45 22.43
CA PRO A 886 -12.59 23.67 23.84
C PRO A 886 -13.79 22.81 24.25
N ILE A 887 -13.62 22.05 25.33
CA ILE A 887 -14.65 21.24 25.98
C ILE A 887 -14.87 21.80 27.39
N VAL A 888 -16.09 22.20 27.66
CA VAL A 888 -16.44 22.94 28.88
C VAL A 888 -17.39 22.13 29.71
N SER A 889 -17.15 22.12 31.05
CA SER A 889 -18.05 21.54 32.01
C SER A 889 -18.18 22.41 33.26
N ARG A 890 -19.43 22.62 33.74
CA ARG A 890 -19.72 23.39 34.95
C ARG A 890 -20.86 22.75 35.73
N MET A 891 -20.59 22.46 36.98
CA MET A 891 -21.60 21.97 37.91
C MET A 891 -22.57 23.09 38.33
N SER A 892 -23.70 22.75 38.91
CA SER A 892 -24.56 23.71 39.55
C SER A 892 -23.80 24.51 40.61
N ARG A 893 -24.02 25.82 40.67
CA ARG A 893 -23.24 26.70 41.55
C ARG A 893 -23.63 26.55 43.02
N THR A 894 -24.89 26.27 43.33
CA THR A 894 -25.41 26.25 44.69
C THR A 894 -25.85 24.84 45.10
N TRP A 895 -25.39 24.42 46.28
CA TRP A 895 -25.61 23.11 46.84
C TRP A 895 -26.10 23.24 48.28
N GLY A 896 -27.11 22.48 48.65
CA GLY A 896 -27.50 22.22 50.04
C GLY A 896 -26.71 21.03 50.60
N ASN A 897 -26.34 21.06 51.87
CA ASN A 897 -25.73 19.93 52.57
C ASN A 897 -26.42 19.71 53.91
N LEU A 898 -26.75 18.48 54.21
CA LEU A 898 -27.23 18.02 55.52
C LEU A 898 -26.26 16.96 56.04
N GLY A 899 -25.77 17.11 57.26
CA GLY A 899 -24.89 16.17 57.90
C GLY A 899 -25.35 15.79 59.31
N VAL A 900 -25.09 14.57 59.72
CA VAL A 900 -25.25 14.08 61.06
C VAL A 900 -24.01 13.37 61.55
N GLY A 901 -23.63 13.55 62.81
CA GLY A 901 -22.41 12.91 63.29
C GLY A 901 -22.40 12.77 64.80
N ALA A 902 -21.40 12.01 65.25
CA ALA A 902 -21.15 11.78 66.67
C ALA A 902 -19.67 11.67 66.99
N ASP A 903 -19.30 12.14 68.21
CA ASP A 903 -17.96 11.96 68.78
C ASP A 903 -18.08 11.25 70.08
N TYR A 904 -17.17 10.30 70.38
CA TYR A 904 -17.10 9.60 71.67
C TYR A 904 -15.63 9.61 72.16
N ALA A 905 -15.38 10.26 73.27
CA ALA A 905 -14.06 10.38 73.87
C ALA A 905 -14.01 9.64 75.23
N TRP A 906 -12.90 8.97 75.56
CA TRP A 906 -12.68 8.23 76.80
C TRP A 906 -11.23 8.33 77.26
N ALA A 907 -11.05 8.05 78.56
CA ALA A 907 -9.71 8.02 79.20
C ALA A 907 -8.88 9.30 78.99
N LYS A 908 -9.54 10.44 78.69
CA LYS A 908 -8.86 11.73 78.36
C LYS A 908 -7.78 11.68 77.29
N ARG A 909 -7.73 10.59 76.48
CA ARG A 909 -6.68 10.37 75.49
C ARG A 909 -7.19 9.91 74.14
N TYR A 910 -8.29 9.23 74.09
CA TYR A 910 -8.81 8.60 72.91
C TYR A 910 -10.15 9.15 72.51
N ALA A 911 -10.39 9.33 71.22
CA ALA A 911 -11.71 9.63 70.71
C ALA A 911 -11.95 8.93 69.38
N VAL A 912 -13.19 8.45 69.18
CA VAL A 912 -13.70 8.03 67.86
C VAL A 912 -14.74 9.05 67.44
N TYR A 913 -14.78 9.40 66.17
CA TYR A 913 -15.78 10.27 65.61
C TYR A 913 -16.29 9.75 64.28
N GLY A 914 -17.48 10.08 63.89
CA GLY A 914 -18.07 9.74 62.62
C GLY A 914 -19.09 10.77 62.18
N GLN A 915 -19.23 10.91 60.87
CA GLN A 915 -20.19 11.83 60.25
C GLN A 915 -20.69 11.25 58.93
N VAL A 916 -21.93 11.40 58.62
CA VAL A 916 -22.52 11.15 57.30
C VAL A 916 -23.07 12.47 56.78
N ASP A 917 -22.71 12.82 55.56
CA ASP A 917 -23.12 14.02 54.85
C ASP A 917 -23.86 13.68 53.58
N ALA A 918 -24.88 14.42 53.23
CA ALA A 918 -25.55 14.40 51.93
C ALA A 918 -25.56 15.80 51.33
N ASP A 919 -24.95 15.95 50.17
CA ASP A 919 -24.97 17.16 49.37
C ASP A 919 -25.90 16.96 48.16
N ALA A 920 -26.68 17.99 47.79
CA ALA A 920 -27.51 17.98 46.59
C ALA A 920 -27.60 19.38 45.98
N ASP A 921 -27.64 19.43 44.62
CA ASP A 921 -27.74 20.67 43.87
C ASP A 921 -29.14 21.00 43.37
N PHE A 922 -30.15 20.20 43.72
CA PHE A 922 -31.56 20.33 43.33
C PHE A 922 -31.82 20.18 41.80
N SER A 923 -30.78 19.80 41.00
CA SER A 923 -30.89 19.60 39.55
C SER A 923 -30.59 18.15 39.11
N GLY A 924 -30.27 17.28 40.06
CA GLY A 924 -30.01 15.86 39.82
C GLY A 924 -28.66 15.35 40.31
N SER A 925 -27.75 16.24 40.71
CA SER A 925 -26.45 15.85 41.28
C SER A 925 -26.58 15.68 42.81
N TYR A 926 -25.91 14.66 43.34
CA TYR A 926 -25.78 14.44 44.78
C TYR A 926 -24.43 13.82 45.12
N VAL A 927 -24.03 14.02 46.39
CA VAL A 927 -22.84 13.37 46.98
C VAL A 927 -23.24 12.88 48.38
N VAL A 928 -23.02 11.62 48.65
CA VAL A 928 -23.17 11.06 50.02
C VAL A 928 -21.78 10.63 50.48
N THR A 929 -21.38 11.16 51.65
CA THR A 929 -20.05 10.93 52.23
C THR A 929 -20.19 10.37 53.65
N GLY A 930 -19.52 9.26 53.92
CA GLY A 930 -19.34 8.71 55.26
C GLY A 930 -17.91 8.92 55.72
N THR A 931 -17.71 9.48 56.91
CA THR A 931 -16.39 9.64 57.53
C THR A 931 -16.36 8.94 58.86
N VAL A 932 -15.30 8.18 59.17
CA VAL A 932 -14.99 7.64 60.48
C VAL A 932 -13.55 7.95 60.83
N GLY A 933 -13.30 8.36 62.07
CA GLY A 933 -11.95 8.69 62.49
C GLY A 933 -11.66 8.31 63.94
N PHE A 934 -10.38 8.15 64.23
CA PHE A 934 -9.82 7.88 65.54
C PHE A 934 -8.76 8.94 65.86
N ARG A 935 -8.78 9.41 67.08
CA ARG A 935 -7.82 10.40 67.61
C ARG A 935 -7.22 9.90 68.91
N MET A 936 -5.95 10.11 69.10
CA MET A 936 -5.19 9.86 70.32
C MET A 936 -4.39 11.11 70.69
N THR A 937 -4.44 11.52 71.97
CA THR A 937 -3.58 12.60 72.52
C THR A 937 -2.56 12.00 73.49
N PHE A 938 -1.33 12.55 73.47
CA PHE A 938 -0.22 12.09 74.24
C PHE A 938 0.67 13.22 74.74
#